data_93e193977ca2b820c190240432ea97d3
#
_entry.id   93e193977ca2b820c190240432ea97d3
#
_cell.length_a   1.000
_cell.length_b   1.000
_cell.length_c   1.000
_cell.angle_alpha   90.00
_cell.angle_beta   90.00
_cell.angle_gamma   90.00
#
_symmetry.space_group_name_H-M   'P 1'
#
loop_
_entity.id
_entity.type
_entity.pdbx_description
1 polymer ?
#
loop_
_entity_poly.entity_id
_entity_poly.type
_entity_poly.pdbx_seq_one_letter_code
_entity_poly.pdbx_strand_id
1 'polypeptide(L)'
;MARRRFRARLPVAVAAAVAVMSTMAATGATATGSAVAGAGPDKPTIRYTEYGIPHIVASDWEGLGTGYGYAAAKDNICTLADTYLMVNAQRSRHLGPAGKASPGQNQNSTTNLNSDLYFQRIKDNRVVERLLEKPAPDGPAPEVEEAIRGYVQGYNRYLSETGVNNISDPACRGAAWVRPITELDVYRHAHAEIIMGSADALLDGQVNATPPGASGAARPASTPKETAAKIRDAMAVSRRQSMGSNALAVGSQGVSGGTGMLLANPHFPWQGKNRMWQSQLTIPGKLDVSGASLLGLPAVNIGYNNDVAWSHTVATVAPFGLFDVQVDPLNPTKYLVDGAWEQMTSQQVGVDVLNADGSIGRVTRTLWSTRYGPVTTSMQGIPLPWAVSAHAVRDVNMNNLRALNTWFRLDQAKDVDDVVNILETTQGVPFFNTVASDRRGKALYADIQAAPNITDAHAQSCLTMTGQLLFNQPLRLPNVPPISILDGKRSACDWPDDPNAVAPGLLDPHKQPRLIRDDFVGNANDSAWLANPEQPLAFPRVMGDMGAPRSLRTQELILTAQKRINGTDGLPGRGFTPETMGKLLFADNSRAADLALNTTVAMCRSVPFGLVLVDGNLVDVREACPILAAWKDHDYTAESRGSLLFANYWSSLLGGQGIEKLPWRVPFDPKDPVHTPNSLDAGSSAVRDALARAVLALRKAGIALNAPLSDHQKVTRGGEQIPIHGAIGELGVLNVITPGQVDGKPDIVFGSSFIQQVRFTADGPPQALSVMTYSQSADPNSPHYADQTKLFSAGQWVTERFTEDQIAASPALVVKILD
;
A
#
# COMPACT_ATOMS: atom_id res chain seq x y z
N MET A 1 49.25 18.93 50.01
CA MET A 1 50.15 17.89 50.58
C MET A 1 50.09 16.63 49.70
N ALA A 2 51.26 16.36 49.11
CA ALA A 2 51.95 15.09 48.77
C ALA A 2 51.11 14.04 47.98
N ARG A 3 51.35 13.91 46.70
CA ARG A 3 52.26 13.06 45.89
C ARG A 3 52.43 11.61 46.41
N ARG A 4 52.08 10.65 45.52
CA ARG A 4 53.01 9.58 45.08
C ARG A 4 52.56 8.91 43.77
N ARG A 5 53.52 8.93 42.80
CA ARG A 5 53.52 8.14 41.54
C ARG A 5 54.06 6.76 41.84
N PHE A 6 53.58 5.74 41.06
CA PHE A 6 54.37 4.53 40.80
C PHE A 6 54.32 4.20 39.33
N ARG A 7 55.49 4.14 38.70
CA ARG A 7 55.78 3.51 37.38
C ARG A 7 56.19 2.07 37.58
N ALA A 8 55.82 1.17 36.71
CA ALA A 8 56.55 -0.08 36.50
C ALA A 8 56.49 -0.48 35.02
N ARG A 9 57.60 -1.00 34.57
CA ARG A 9 58.13 -1.15 33.22
C ARG A 9 57.68 -2.45 32.53
N LEU A 10 57.61 -2.39 31.17
CA LEU A 10 57.65 -3.60 30.26
C LEU A 10 58.98 -4.36 30.39
N PRO A 11 59.01 -5.62 29.87
CA PRO A 11 60.11 -6.00 29.02
C PRO A 11 59.64 -6.51 27.62
N VAL A 12 60.45 -6.13 26.63
CA VAL A 12 60.50 -6.50 25.23
C VAL A 12 61.11 -7.90 25.12
N ALA A 13 60.51 -8.79 24.32
CA ALA A 13 61.14 -10.02 23.83
C ALA A 13 61.17 -9.96 22.29
N VAL A 14 62.38 -9.98 21.74
CA VAL A 14 62.71 -10.09 20.32
C VAL A 14 62.81 -11.59 19.98
N ALA A 15 62.16 -12.05 18.93
CA ALA A 15 62.48 -13.29 18.28
C ALA A 15 62.59 -13.11 16.77
N ALA A 16 63.75 -13.39 16.24
CA ALA A 16 64.11 -13.39 14.86
C ALA A 16 63.51 -14.62 14.12
N ALA A 17 62.98 -14.43 12.93
CA ALA A 17 62.68 -15.49 12.00
C ALA A 17 63.40 -15.29 10.67
N VAL A 18 64.05 -16.33 10.23
CA VAL A 18 64.92 -16.48 9.08
C VAL A 18 64.09 -16.48 7.78
N ALA A 19 64.52 -15.70 6.80
CA ALA A 19 64.01 -15.75 5.44
C ALA A 19 64.58 -16.90 4.63
N VAL A 20 63.71 -17.68 3.99
CA VAL A 20 64.08 -18.57 2.88
C VAL A 20 63.48 -18.01 1.59
N MET A 21 64.33 -17.54 0.70
CA MET A 21 63.99 -17.15 -0.68
C MET A 21 63.89 -18.41 -1.54
N SER A 22 62.73 -18.59 -2.17
CA SER A 22 62.60 -19.49 -3.34
C SER A 22 62.09 -18.65 -4.50
N THR A 23 62.98 -18.49 -5.48
CA THR A 23 62.72 -17.88 -6.79
C THR A 23 61.84 -18.83 -7.62
N MET A 24 60.64 -18.37 -8.02
CA MET A 24 59.92 -18.94 -9.16
C MET A 24 59.59 -17.83 -10.18
N ALA A 25 59.95 -18.11 -11.40
CA ALA A 25 59.84 -17.22 -12.57
C ALA A 25 58.34 -16.89 -12.87
N ALA A 26 58.03 -15.62 -13.02
CA ALA A 26 56.78 -15.15 -13.52
C ALA A 26 56.73 -15.27 -15.06
N THR A 27 55.89 -16.16 -15.58
CA THR A 27 55.43 -16.05 -16.97
C THR A 27 54.18 -15.21 -16.97
N GLY A 28 54.26 -14.01 -17.53
CA GLY A 28 53.15 -13.11 -17.71
C GLY A 28 52.16 -13.67 -18.72
N ALA A 29 50.95 -13.94 -18.25
CA ALA A 29 49.77 -14.10 -19.12
C ALA A 29 48.90 -12.84 -18.91
N THR A 30 48.93 -11.94 -19.86
CA THR A 30 47.95 -10.88 -20.00
C THR A 30 46.61 -11.49 -20.34
N ALA A 31 45.77 -11.69 -19.35
CA ALA A 31 44.37 -12.04 -19.57
C ALA A 31 43.62 -10.75 -19.91
N THR A 32 43.42 -10.47 -21.19
CA THR A 32 42.35 -9.58 -21.67
C THR A 32 41.04 -10.31 -21.46
N GLY A 33 40.43 -10.07 -20.30
CA GLY A 33 39.09 -10.55 -20.03
C GLY A 33 38.08 -9.70 -20.77
N SER A 34 37.72 -10.08 -21.97
CA SER A 34 36.41 -9.73 -22.54
C SER A 34 35.37 -10.38 -21.63
N ALA A 35 34.57 -9.58 -20.94
CA ALA A 35 33.37 -10.07 -20.29
C ALA A 35 32.44 -10.62 -21.36
N VAL A 36 32.49 -11.93 -21.58
CA VAL A 36 31.46 -12.68 -22.30
C VAL A 36 30.23 -12.55 -21.37
N ALA A 37 29.17 -11.91 -21.85
CA ALA A 37 27.86 -12.02 -21.23
C ALA A 37 27.55 -13.52 -21.09
N GLY A 38 27.68 -14.04 -19.86
CA GLY A 38 27.54 -15.45 -19.59
C GLY A 38 26.13 -15.89 -19.90
N ALA A 39 25.98 -17.00 -20.63
CA ALA A 39 24.72 -17.70 -20.71
C ALA A 39 24.24 -17.97 -19.27
N GLY A 40 22.93 -17.76 -19.02
CA GLY A 40 22.33 -18.10 -17.73
C GLY A 40 22.54 -19.58 -17.39
N PRO A 41 22.33 -19.98 -16.15
CA PRO A 41 22.47 -21.37 -15.75
C PRO A 41 21.48 -22.24 -16.53
N ASP A 42 21.89 -23.43 -16.90
CA ASP A 42 21.04 -24.40 -17.66
C ASP A 42 19.74 -24.74 -16.90
N LYS A 43 19.69 -24.50 -15.59
CA LYS A 43 18.57 -24.79 -14.71
C LYS A 43 18.27 -23.61 -13.79
N PRO A 44 16.98 -23.31 -13.50
CA PRO A 44 16.63 -22.26 -12.56
C PRO A 44 17.30 -22.46 -11.21
N THR A 45 17.98 -21.44 -10.73
CA THR A 45 18.76 -21.48 -9.49
C THR A 45 18.30 -20.39 -8.54
N ILE A 46 18.02 -20.78 -7.30
CA ILE A 46 17.65 -19.87 -6.21
C ILE A 46 18.82 -19.78 -5.25
N ARG A 47 19.31 -18.57 -5.00
CA ARG A 47 20.36 -18.27 -4.05
C ARG A 47 19.77 -17.47 -2.91
N TYR A 48 19.64 -18.08 -1.73
CA TYR A 48 19.16 -17.39 -0.54
C TYR A 48 20.33 -16.72 0.17
N THR A 49 20.17 -15.46 0.52
CA THR A 49 21.14 -14.69 1.30
C THR A 49 20.58 -14.41 2.70
N GLU A 50 21.13 -13.40 3.41
CA GLU A 50 20.68 -13.02 4.74
C GLU A 50 19.16 -12.77 4.76
N TYR A 51 18.52 -13.15 5.86
CA TYR A 51 17.07 -13.02 6.07
C TYR A 51 16.20 -13.82 5.09
N GLY A 52 16.79 -14.79 4.41
CA GLY A 52 16.08 -15.66 3.47
C GLY A 52 15.70 -14.99 2.14
N ILE A 53 16.30 -13.86 1.80
CA ILE A 53 16.03 -13.15 0.55
C ILE A 53 16.49 -14.00 -0.65
N PRO A 54 15.57 -14.36 -1.58
CA PRO A 54 15.92 -15.17 -2.75
C PRO A 54 16.42 -14.30 -3.91
N HIS A 55 17.54 -14.68 -4.48
CA HIS A 55 18.09 -14.20 -5.74
C HIS A 55 17.92 -15.30 -6.78
N ILE A 56 16.97 -15.13 -7.69
CA ILE A 56 16.55 -16.13 -8.66
C ILE A 56 17.21 -15.84 -10.00
N VAL A 57 17.96 -16.80 -10.53
CA VAL A 57 18.62 -16.67 -11.83
C VAL A 57 18.20 -17.81 -12.74
N ALA A 58 17.86 -17.46 -13.98
CA ALA A 58 17.49 -18.41 -15.03
C ALA A 58 17.92 -17.90 -16.41
N SER A 59 17.83 -18.77 -17.44
CA SER A 59 18.13 -18.41 -18.82
C SER A 59 16.96 -17.75 -19.56
N ASP A 60 15.75 -17.93 -19.05
CA ASP A 60 14.49 -17.48 -19.68
C ASP A 60 13.41 -17.14 -18.64
N TRP A 61 12.27 -16.66 -19.12
CA TRP A 61 11.14 -16.24 -18.27
C TRP A 61 10.44 -17.41 -17.57
N GLU A 62 10.35 -18.57 -18.22
CA GLU A 62 9.73 -19.77 -17.62
C GLU A 62 10.57 -20.30 -16.46
N GLY A 63 11.89 -20.39 -16.65
CA GLY A 63 12.82 -20.75 -15.58
C GLY A 63 12.81 -19.75 -14.44
N LEU A 64 12.74 -18.44 -14.74
CA LEU A 64 12.62 -17.38 -13.74
C LEU A 64 11.34 -17.55 -12.91
N GLY A 65 10.20 -17.75 -13.58
CA GLY A 65 8.92 -18.03 -12.94
C GLY A 65 8.98 -19.29 -12.06
N THR A 66 9.66 -20.36 -12.51
CA THR A 66 9.84 -21.60 -11.76
C THR A 66 10.58 -21.36 -10.44
N GLY A 67 11.68 -20.61 -10.49
CA GLY A 67 12.41 -20.22 -9.28
C GLY A 67 11.54 -19.38 -8.33
N TYR A 68 10.81 -18.40 -8.87
CA TYR A 68 9.94 -17.52 -8.09
C TYR A 68 8.81 -18.31 -7.41
N GLY A 69 8.07 -19.14 -8.15
CA GLY A 69 6.96 -19.92 -7.62
C GLY A 69 7.38 -20.90 -6.52
N TYR A 70 8.56 -21.53 -6.68
CA TYR A 70 9.14 -22.41 -5.67
C TYR A 70 9.49 -21.64 -4.38
N ALA A 71 10.20 -20.51 -4.50
CA ALA A 71 10.64 -19.72 -3.35
C ALA A 71 9.46 -19.06 -2.61
N ALA A 72 8.50 -18.48 -3.34
CA ALA A 72 7.31 -17.89 -2.77
C ALA A 72 6.44 -18.92 -2.02
N ALA A 73 6.29 -20.12 -2.58
CA ALA A 73 5.57 -21.22 -1.93
C ALA A 73 6.29 -21.69 -0.66
N LYS A 74 7.62 -21.78 -0.67
CA LYS A 74 8.41 -22.15 0.51
C LYS A 74 8.15 -21.22 1.70
N ASP A 75 8.03 -19.91 1.45
CA ASP A 75 7.85 -18.92 2.50
C ASP A 75 6.38 -18.69 2.88
N ASN A 76 5.42 -18.92 1.96
CA ASN A 76 4.06 -18.41 2.12
C ASN A 76 2.96 -19.35 1.58
N ILE A 77 3.18 -20.67 1.56
CA ILE A 77 2.27 -21.64 0.94
C ILE A 77 0.82 -21.52 1.45
N CYS A 78 0.62 -21.33 2.77
CA CYS A 78 -0.72 -21.23 3.34
C CYS A 78 -1.46 -19.97 2.88
N THR A 79 -0.78 -18.83 2.84
CA THR A 79 -1.35 -17.57 2.36
C THR A 79 -1.69 -17.64 0.88
N LEU A 80 -0.80 -18.22 0.05
CA LEU A 80 -1.04 -18.41 -1.38
C LEU A 80 -2.21 -19.35 -1.65
N ALA A 81 -2.25 -20.49 -0.98
CA ALA A 81 -3.34 -21.45 -1.14
C ALA A 81 -4.70 -20.86 -0.72
N ASP A 82 -4.77 -20.07 0.37
CA ASP A 82 -5.97 -19.34 0.78
C ASP A 82 -6.42 -18.31 -0.29
N THR A 83 -5.47 -17.64 -0.91
CA THR A 83 -5.75 -16.71 -2.02
C THR A 83 -6.38 -17.44 -3.21
N TYR A 84 -5.86 -18.63 -3.55
CA TYR A 84 -6.43 -19.44 -4.63
C TYR A 84 -7.82 -20.00 -4.28
N LEU A 85 -8.13 -20.25 -3.00
CA LEU A 85 -9.51 -20.53 -2.58
C LEU A 85 -10.43 -19.34 -2.86
N MET A 86 -10.00 -18.13 -2.50
CA MET A 86 -10.81 -16.91 -2.68
C MET A 86 -11.14 -16.68 -4.15
N VAL A 87 -10.15 -16.64 -5.03
CA VAL A 87 -10.36 -16.34 -6.46
C VAL A 87 -11.10 -17.46 -7.22
N ASN A 88 -11.18 -18.65 -6.64
CA ASN A 88 -11.96 -19.77 -7.15
C ASN A 88 -13.33 -19.90 -6.48
N ALA A 89 -13.72 -18.99 -5.60
CA ALA A 89 -15.01 -18.98 -4.89
C ALA A 89 -15.23 -20.27 -4.06
N GLN A 90 -14.23 -20.66 -3.26
CA GLN A 90 -14.24 -21.91 -2.51
C GLN A 90 -14.05 -21.73 -0.99
N ARG A 91 -13.94 -20.50 -0.51
CA ARG A 91 -13.73 -20.26 0.93
C ARG A 91 -14.91 -20.74 1.78
N SER A 92 -16.14 -20.47 1.33
CA SER A 92 -17.36 -20.92 2.04
C SER A 92 -17.45 -22.44 2.15
N ARG A 93 -16.97 -23.15 1.12
CA ARG A 93 -16.93 -24.61 1.08
C ARG A 93 -15.95 -25.22 2.10
N HIS A 94 -14.80 -24.57 2.32
CA HIS A 94 -13.72 -25.10 3.15
C HIS A 94 -13.62 -24.44 4.53
N LEU A 95 -13.94 -23.16 4.63
CA LEU A 95 -13.76 -22.33 5.83
C LEU A 95 -15.08 -21.83 6.45
N GLY A 96 -16.22 -22.24 5.86
CA GLY A 96 -17.55 -21.83 6.28
C GLY A 96 -17.99 -20.47 5.75
N PRO A 97 -19.30 -20.28 5.51
CA PRO A 97 -19.83 -19.08 4.83
C PRO A 97 -19.78 -17.80 5.68
N ALA A 98 -19.84 -17.92 7.01
CA ALA A 98 -19.84 -16.78 7.93
C ALA A 98 -18.45 -16.25 8.29
N GLY A 99 -17.39 -16.99 7.96
CA GLY A 99 -16.00 -16.55 8.19
C GLY A 99 -15.65 -15.29 7.40
N LYS A 100 -14.62 -14.58 7.83
CA LYS A 100 -14.15 -13.38 7.13
C LYS A 100 -13.27 -13.75 5.94
N ALA A 101 -13.48 -13.08 4.80
CA ALA A 101 -12.74 -13.34 3.57
C ALA A 101 -11.28 -12.87 3.63
N SER A 102 -10.97 -11.89 4.48
CA SER A 102 -9.61 -11.39 4.72
C SER A 102 -9.41 -11.16 6.21
N PRO A 103 -9.16 -12.23 7.00
CA PRO A 103 -8.91 -12.09 8.42
C PRO A 103 -7.66 -11.21 8.65
N GLY A 104 -7.74 -10.27 9.61
CA GLY A 104 -6.64 -9.38 9.96
C GLY A 104 -6.49 -8.12 9.11
N GLN A 105 -7.17 -8.00 7.98
CA GLN A 105 -7.04 -6.83 7.09
C GLN A 105 -8.01 -5.69 7.40
N ASN A 106 -9.22 -5.98 7.89
CA ASN A 106 -10.21 -4.97 8.25
C ASN A 106 -11.26 -5.55 9.19
N GLN A 107 -11.71 -4.76 10.16
CA GLN A 107 -12.86 -5.14 11.00
C GLN A 107 -14.16 -5.28 10.18
N ASN A 108 -14.20 -4.65 9.00
CA ASN A 108 -15.33 -4.66 8.06
C ASN A 108 -15.11 -5.59 6.87
N SER A 109 -14.21 -6.58 6.97
CA SER A 109 -14.01 -7.51 5.85
C SER A 109 -15.31 -8.27 5.55
N THR A 110 -15.62 -8.42 4.25
CA THR A 110 -16.74 -9.20 3.76
C THR A 110 -16.71 -10.65 4.27
N THR A 111 -17.86 -11.32 4.26
CA THR A 111 -17.94 -12.75 4.59
C THR A 111 -17.37 -13.62 3.47
N ASN A 112 -16.96 -14.85 3.78
CA ASN A 112 -16.58 -15.84 2.78
C ASN A 112 -17.69 -16.03 1.73
N LEU A 113 -18.95 -16.05 2.16
CA LEU A 113 -20.10 -16.22 1.26
C LEU A 113 -20.20 -15.07 0.25
N ASN A 114 -20.09 -13.83 0.70
CA ASN A 114 -20.19 -12.69 -0.21
C ASN A 114 -19.00 -12.63 -1.16
N SER A 115 -17.80 -12.89 -0.66
CA SER A 115 -16.59 -13.01 -1.47
C SER A 115 -16.73 -14.09 -2.55
N ASP A 116 -17.20 -15.29 -2.17
CA ASP A 116 -17.36 -16.39 -3.11
C ASP A 116 -18.43 -16.09 -4.17
N LEU A 117 -19.56 -15.48 -3.82
CA LEU A 117 -20.57 -15.07 -4.80
C LEU A 117 -20.04 -14.02 -5.79
N TYR A 118 -19.21 -13.10 -5.32
CA TYR A 118 -18.58 -12.09 -6.17
C TYR A 118 -17.58 -12.72 -7.16
N PHE A 119 -16.64 -13.54 -6.67
CA PHE A 119 -15.65 -14.19 -7.54
C PHE A 119 -16.27 -15.28 -8.42
N GLN A 120 -17.34 -15.97 -7.96
CA GLN A 120 -18.07 -16.90 -8.80
C GLN A 120 -18.74 -16.20 -9.99
N ARG A 121 -19.31 -15.01 -9.79
CA ARG A 121 -19.82 -14.19 -10.89
C ARG A 121 -18.75 -13.84 -11.92
N ILE A 122 -17.54 -13.45 -11.47
CA ILE A 122 -16.40 -13.17 -12.35
C ILE A 122 -16.04 -14.42 -13.17
N LYS A 123 -16.02 -15.60 -12.53
CA LYS A 123 -15.77 -16.88 -13.18
C LYS A 123 -16.87 -17.25 -14.18
N ASP A 124 -18.14 -17.20 -13.76
CA ASP A 124 -19.28 -17.54 -14.62
C ASP A 124 -19.34 -16.67 -15.87
N ASN A 125 -18.93 -15.41 -15.73
CA ASN A 125 -18.80 -14.47 -16.84
C ASN A 125 -17.47 -14.62 -17.60
N ARG A 126 -16.60 -15.54 -17.24
CA ARG A 126 -15.30 -15.80 -17.89
C ARG A 126 -14.49 -14.50 -18.09
N VAL A 127 -14.48 -13.60 -17.10
CA VAL A 127 -13.86 -12.28 -17.25
C VAL A 127 -12.36 -12.42 -17.55
N VAL A 128 -11.65 -13.18 -16.73
CA VAL A 128 -10.20 -13.40 -16.88
C VAL A 128 -9.89 -14.17 -18.15
N GLU A 129 -10.63 -15.24 -18.42
CA GLU A 129 -10.44 -16.08 -19.61
C GLU A 129 -10.59 -15.27 -20.92
N ARG A 130 -11.58 -14.36 -20.98
CA ARG A 130 -11.73 -13.47 -22.16
C ARG A 130 -10.61 -12.45 -22.31
N LEU A 131 -9.98 -12.04 -21.20
CA LEU A 131 -8.82 -11.16 -21.25
C LEU A 131 -7.57 -11.90 -21.73
N LEU A 132 -7.43 -13.16 -21.36
CA LEU A 132 -6.33 -14.02 -21.84
C LEU A 132 -6.42 -14.33 -23.35
N GLU A 133 -7.64 -14.26 -23.93
CA GLU A 133 -7.86 -14.44 -25.37
C GLU A 133 -7.45 -13.20 -26.21
N LYS A 134 -7.15 -12.08 -25.57
CA LYS A 134 -6.77 -10.83 -26.24
C LYS A 134 -5.25 -10.75 -26.49
N PRO A 135 -4.83 -10.08 -27.56
CA PRO A 135 -3.40 -9.78 -27.74
C PRO A 135 -2.93 -8.71 -26.73
N ALA A 136 -1.62 -8.66 -26.48
CA ALA A 136 -1.01 -7.56 -25.74
C ALA A 136 -1.28 -6.20 -26.46
N PRO A 137 -1.46 -5.10 -25.72
CA PRO A 137 -1.30 -4.95 -24.26
C PRO A 137 -2.53 -5.35 -23.43
N ASP A 138 -3.71 -5.58 -24.03
CA ASP A 138 -4.95 -5.92 -23.29
C ASP A 138 -4.88 -7.31 -22.63
N GLY A 139 -4.32 -8.29 -23.34
CA GLY A 139 -3.95 -9.60 -22.79
C GLY A 139 -2.49 -9.63 -22.35
N PRO A 140 -2.02 -10.76 -21.80
CA PRO A 140 -0.64 -10.90 -21.37
C PRO A 140 0.34 -10.91 -22.56
N ALA A 141 1.52 -10.32 -22.37
CA ALA A 141 2.64 -10.46 -23.29
C ALA A 141 3.31 -11.85 -23.16
N PRO A 142 4.02 -12.34 -24.18
CA PRO A 142 4.62 -13.68 -24.14
C PRO A 142 5.51 -13.94 -22.93
N GLU A 143 6.30 -12.96 -22.51
CA GLU A 143 7.16 -13.05 -21.33
C GLU A 143 6.36 -13.20 -20.02
N VAL A 144 5.18 -12.61 -19.94
CA VAL A 144 4.26 -12.77 -18.80
C VAL A 144 3.69 -14.18 -18.79
N GLU A 145 3.29 -14.70 -19.97
CA GLU A 145 2.76 -16.07 -20.09
C GLU A 145 3.80 -17.10 -19.67
N GLU A 146 5.05 -16.95 -20.16
CA GLU A 146 6.16 -17.82 -19.80
C GLU A 146 6.44 -17.79 -18.29
N ALA A 147 6.55 -16.61 -17.71
CA ALA A 147 6.81 -16.45 -16.27
C ALA A 147 5.70 -17.04 -15.40
N ILE A 148 4.42 -16.88 -15.78
CA ILE A 148 3.29 -17.47 -15.05
C ILE A 148 3.26 -18.99 -15.19
N ARG A 149 3.56 -19.53 -16.37
CA ARG A 149 3.70 -20.97 -16.57
C ARG A 149 4.79 -21.55 -15.65
N GLY A 150 5.95 -20.91 -15.63
CA GLY A 150 7.03 -21.28 -14.72
C GLY A 150 6.63 -21.18 -13.26
N TYR A 151 5.95 -20.09 -12.87
CA TYR A 151 5.46 -19.92 -11.49
C TYR A 151 4.60 -21.11 -11.02
N VAL A 152 3.68 -21.55 -11.87
CA VAL A 152 2.84 -22.73 -11.60
C VAL A 152 3.69 -23.99 -11.40
N GLN A 153 4.70 -24.20 -12.25
CA GLN A 153 5.63 -25.33 -12.12
C GLN A 153 6.37 -25.28 -10.80
N GLY A 154 6.92 -24.10 -10.42
CA GLY A 154 7.66 -23.93 -9.18
C GLY A 154 6.82 -24.15 -7.91
N TYR A 155 5.62 -23.55 -7.85
CA TYR A 155 4.69 -23.76 -6.75
C TYR A 155 4.30 -25.24 -6.60
N ASN A 156 3.90 -25.89 -7.70
CA ASN A 156 3.47 -27.28 -7.71
C ASN A 156 4.62 -28.23 -7.36
N ARG A 157 5.83 -27.91 -7.79
CA ARG A 157 7.03 -28.65 -7.43
C ARG A 157 7.31 -28.57 -5.93
N TYR A 158 7.29 -27.36 -5.33
CA TYR A 158 7.47 -27.23 -3.89
C TYR A 158 6.44 -28.06 -3.12
N LEU A 159 5.16 -27.97 -3.52
CA LEU A 159 4.08 -28.73 -2.89
C LEU A 159 4.28 -30.25 -3.05
N SER A 160 4.75 -30.71 -4.21
CA SER A 160 5.05 -32.14 -4.45
C SER A 160 6.25 -32.64 -3.65
N GLU A 161 7.34 -31.86 -3.57
CA GLU A 161 8.53 -32.21 -2.78
C GLU A 161 8.24 -32.24 -1.29
N THR A 162 7.42 -31.31 -0.79
CA THR A 162 7.10 -31.17 0.64
C THR A 162 6.00 -32.14 1.07
N GLY A 163 4.94 -32.25 0.26
CA GLY A 163 3.69 -32.95 0.62
C GLY A 163 2.83 -32.15 1.59
N VAL A 164 1.51 -32.12 1.37
CA VAL A 164 0.53 -31.31 2.15
C VAL A 164 0.62 -31.57 3.67
N ASN A 165 0.82 -32.83 4.05
CA ASN A 165 0.91 -33.24 5.47
C ASN A 165 2.21 -32.81 6.16
N ASN A 166 3.23 -32.43 5.41
CA ASN A 166 4.54 -32.06 5.90
C ASN A 166 4.81 -30.55 5.82
N ILE A 167 3.81 -29.75 5.40
CA ILE A 167 3.92 -28.30 5.43
C ILE A 167 4.22 -27.87 6.86
N SER A 168 5.26 -27.01 7.03
CA SER A 168 5.70 -26.55 8.35
C SER A 168 4.69 -25.63 9.01
N ASP A 169 4.00 -24.78 8.23
CA ASP A 169 2.98 -23.88 8.73
C ASP A 169 1.71 -24.64 9.19
N PRO A 170 1.36 -24.56 10.48
CA PRO A 170 0.17 -25.23 11.01
C PRO A 170 -1.15 -24.72 10.45
N ALA A 171 -1.19 -23.50 9.87
CA ALA A 171 -2.40 -22.90 9.36
C ALA A 171 -3.04 -23.69 8.21
N CYS A 172 -2.24 -24.40 7.43
CA CYS A 172 -2.74 -25.20 6.31
C CYS A 172 -2.16 -26.62 6.20
N ARG A 173 -1.38 -27.06 7.19
CA ARG A 173 -0.83 -28.43 7.22
C ARG A 173 -1.95 -29.46 7.13
N GLY A 174 -1.87 -30.36 6.17
CA GLY A 174 -2.86 -31.41 5.96
C GLY A 174 -4.21 -30.92 5.42
N ALA A 175 -4.36 -29.65 5.10
CA ALA A 175 -5.61 -29.08 4.64
C ALA A 175 -5.92 -29.53 3.20
N ALA A 176 -7.12 -30.08 2.98
CA ALA A 176 -7.57 -30.61 1.68
C ALA A 176 -7.67 -29.53 0.58
N TRP A 177 -7.69 -28.26 0.96
CA TRP A 177 -7.75 -27.13 0.03
C TRP A 177 -6.37 -26.66 -0.48
N VAL A 178 -5.28 -27.15 0.12
CA VAL A 178 -3.93 -26.95 -0.41
C VAL A 178 -3.71 -27.95 -1.53
N ARG A 179 -3.65 -27.45 -2.76
CA ARG A 179 -3.63 -28.28 -3.98
C ARG A 179 -2.66 -27.71 -5.02
N PRO A 180 -2.28 -28.49 -6.02
CA PRO A 180 -1.63 -27.97 -7.20
C PRO A 180 -2.49 -26.87 -7.86
N ILE A 181 -1.83 -25.85 -8.40
CA ILE A 181 -2.45 -24.70 -9.07
C ILE A 181 -2.30 -24.79 -10.58
N THR A 182 -3.07 -23.97 -11.28
CA THR A 182 -3.02 -23.77 -12.74
C THR A 182 -2.66 -22.32 -13.06
N GLU A 183 -2.27 -22.05 -14.32
CA GLU A 183 -2.02 -20.67 -14.79
C GLU A 183 -3.25 -19.77 -14.56
N LEU A 184 -4.46 -20.32 -14.79
CA LEU A 184 -5.70 -19.58 -14.57
C LEU A 184 -5.90 -19.17 -13.10
N ASP A 185 -5.43 -19.96 -12.12
CA ASP A 185 -5.45 -19.59 -10.70
C ASP A 185 -4.57 -18.34 -10.47
N VAL A 186 -3.41 -18.28 -11.10
CA VAL A 186 -2.48 -17.14 -10.97
C VAL A 186 -3.04 -15.89 -11.67
N TYR A 187 -3.59 -16.04 -12.87
CA TYR A 187 -4.25 -14.91 -13.55
C TYR A 187 -5.46 -14.37 -12.81
N ARG A 188 -6.29 -15.23 -12.21
CA ARG A 188 -7.41 -14.83 -11.36
C ARG A 188 -6.93 -14.11 -10.10
N HIS A 189 -5.81 -14.55 -9.52
CA HIS A 189 -5.18 -13.86 -8.42
C HIS A 189 -4.69 -12.47 -8.85
N ALA A 190 -3.94 -12.35 -9.92
CA ALA A 190 -3.50 -11.07 -10.47
C ALA A 190 -4.68 -10.13 -10.72
N HIS A 191 -5.76 -10.62 -11.34
CA HIS A 191 -6.98 -9.83 -11.54
C HIS A 191 -7.61 -9.37 -10.22
N ALA A 192 -7.64 -10.22 -9.19
CA ALA A 192 -8.16 -9.85 -7.87
C ALA A 192 -7.33 -8.74 -7.20
N GLU A 193 -5.99 -8.74 -7.38
CA GLU A 193 -5.14 -7.65 -6.88
C GLU A 193 -5.34 -6.34 -7.68
N ILE A 194 -5.61 -6.43 -8.97
CA ILE A 194 -5.87 -5.27 -9.84
C ILE A 194 -7.21 -4.59 -9.47
N ILE A 195 -8.25 -5.35 -9.16
CA ILE A 195 -9.57 -4.79 -8.80
C ILE A 195 -9.71 -4.45 -7.31
N MET A 196 -8.70 -4.73 -6.49
CA MET A 196 -8.74 -4.53 -5.03
C MET A 196 -9.05 -3.09 -4.61
N GLY A 197 -8.50 -2.10 -5.32
CA GLY A 197 -8.72 -0.67 -5.03
C GLY A 197 -9.97 -0.09 -5.69
N SER A 198 -10.79 -0.89 -6.37
CA SER A 198 -11.93 -0.45 -7.15
C SER A 198 -13.24 -1.16 -6.76
N ALA A 199 -13.71 -2.11 -7.54
CA ALA A 199 -15.01 -2.76 -7.36
C ALA A 199 -15.11 -3.60 -6.08
N ASP A 200 -14.00 -4.04 -5.50
CA ASP A 200 -13.99 -4.78 -4.23
C ASP A 200 -14.61 -3.96 -3.08
N ALA A 201 -14.46 -2.64 -3.10
CA ALA A 201 -15.11 -1.74 -2.14
C ALA A 201 -16.66 -1.76 -2.20
N LEU A 202 -17.22 -2.28 -3.28
CA LEU A 202 -18.66 -2.34 -3.57
C LEU A 202 -19.20 -3.78 -3.55
N LEU A 203 -18.35 -4.76 -3.24
CA LEU A 203 -18.65 -6.20 -3.30
C LEU A 203 -19.94 -6.56 -2.56
N ASP A 204 -20.06 -6.20 -1.29
CA ASP A 204 -21.23 -6.51 -0.46
C ASP A 204 -22.52 -5.90 -1.04
N GLY A 205 -22.44 -4.69 -1.57
CA GLY A 205 -23.56 -4.02 -2.21
C GLY A 205 -24.04 -4.72 -3.48
N GLN A 206 -23.10 -5.27 -4.25
CA GLN A 206 -23.40 -5.97 -5.50
C GLN A 206 -24.04 -7.34 -5.25
N VAL A 207 -23.48 -8.15 -4.35
CA VAL A 207 -23.96 -9.52 -4.10
C VAL A 207 -25.24 -9.59 -3.25
N ASN A 208 -25.60 -8.49 -2.58
CA ASN A 208 -26.83 -8.38 -1.78
C ASN A 208 -27.90 -7.50 -2.45
N ALA A 209 -27.68 -7.02 -3.68
CA ALA A 209 -28.64 -6.19 -4.40
C ALA A 209 -29.93 -6.98 -4.70
N THR A 210 -31.06 -6.50 -4.16
CA THR A 210 -32.37 -7.11 -4.31
C THR A 210 -33.41 -6.07 -4.75
N PRO A 211 -34.20 -6.32 -5.79
CA PRO A 211 -35.26 -5.40 -6.22
C PRO A 211 -36.28 -5.14 -5.11
N PRO A 212 -36.85 -3.93 -5.00
CA PRO A 212 -37.93 -3.64 -4.06
C PRO A 212 -39.17 -4.48 -4.36
N GLY A 213 -39.93 -4.82 -3.32
CA GLY A 213 -41.14 -5.65 -3.42
C GLY A 213 -40.94 -7.13 -3.08
N ALA A 214 -39.71 -7.62 -3.03
CA ALA A 214 -39.42 -9.01 -2.62
C ALA A 214 -39.32 -9.18 -1.08
N SER A 215 -39.21 -8.12 -0.29
CA SER A 215 -39.09 -8.19 1.17
C SER A 215 -39.37 -6.87 1.89
N GLY A 216 -40.55 -6.29 1.70
CA GLY A 216 -41.14 -5.29 2.63
C GLY A 216 -40.48 -3.90 2.73
N ALA A 217 -41.35 -2.91 2.95
CA ALA A 217 -41.14 -1.53 3.37
C ALA A 217 -39.94 -0.75 2.79
N ALA A 218 -40.20 0.11 1.82
CA ALA A 218 -39.33 1.16 1.39
C ALA A 218 -38.91 2.03 2.61
N ARG A 219 -37.59 2.05 2.95
CA ARG A 219 -37.05 3.04 3.86
C ARG A 219 -37.21 4.41 3.23
N PRO A 220 -37.51 5.46 4.02
CA PRO A 220 -37.59 6.82 3.50
C PRO A 220 -36.26 7.15 2.77
N ALA A 221 -36.41 7.69 1.55
CA ALA A 221 -35.27 8.13 0.76
C ALA A 221 -34.54 9.24 1.51
N SER A 222 -33.24 9.05 1.80
CA SER A 222 -32.40 10.13 2.30
C SER A 222 -32.23 11.20 1.21
N THR A 223 -32.08 12.46 1.61
CA THR A 223 -31.85 13.55 0.66
C THR A 223 -30.48 13.35 -0.04
N PRO A 224 -30.28 13.90 -1.26
CA PRO A 224 -28.98 13.88 -1.94
C PRO A 224 -27.82 14.39 -1.06
N LYS A 225 -28.05 15.41 -0.26
CA LYS A 225 -27.05 15.98 0.66
C LYS A 225 -26.68 15.00 1.78
N GLU A 226 -27.67 14.34 2.39
CA GLU A 226 -27.44 13.32 3.43
C GLU A 226 -26.73 12.08 2.88
N THR A 227 -27.12 11.63 1.69
CA THR A 227 -26.47 10.50 1.02
C THR A 227 -25.01 10.83 0.69
N ALA A 228 -24.74 11.98 0.09
CA ALA A 228 -23.39 12.42 -0.20
C ALA A 228 -22.52 12.56 1.06
N ALA A 229 -23.08 13.10 2.15
CA ALA A 229 -22.38 13.23 3.42
C ALA A 229 -21.99 11.84 4.00
N LYS A 230 -22.94 10.89 4.02
CA LYS A 230 -22.68 9.53 4.50
C LYS A 230 -21.62 8.80 3.68
N ILE A 231 -21.72 8.88 2.34
CA ILE A 231 -20.72 8.26 1.44
C ILE A 231 -19.33 8.85 1.70
N ARG A 232 -19.24 10.18 1.75
CA ARG A 232 -17.98 10.87 2.02
C ARG A 232 -17.36 10.46 3.34
N ASP A 233 -18.13 10.46 4.42
CA ASP A 233 -17.63 10.16 5.77
C ASP A 233 -17.16 8.69 5.85
N ALA A 234 -17.86 7.76 5.22
CA ALA A 234 -17.44 6.35 5.12
C ALA A 234 -16.16 6.19 4.29
N MET A 235 -16.04 6.88 3.17
CA MET A 235 -14.82 6.84 2.35
C MET A 235 -13.62 7.40 3.12
N ALA A 236 -13.81 8.47 3.89
CA ALA A 236 -12.75 9.03 4.74
C ALA A 236 -12.30 8.03 5.81
N VAL A 237 -13.23 7.30 6.44
CA VAL A 237 -12.92 6.24 7.41
C VAL A 237 -12.20 5.08 6.74
N SER A 238 -12.71 4.60 5.63
CA SER A 238 -12.11 3.47 4.89
C SER A 238 -10.68 3.78 4.44
N ARG A 239 -10.44 4.96 3.89
CA ARG A 239 -9.11 5.37 3.45
C ARG A 239 -8.08 5.48 4.58
N ARG A 240 -8.51 5.82 5.80
CA ARG A 240 -7.62 5.81 6.97
C ARG A 240 -7.20 4.40 7.39
N GLN A 241 -7.97 3.39 7.03
CA GLN A 241 -7.80 2.02 7.50
C GLN A 241 -7.31 1.05 6.42
N SER A 242 -7.30 1.46 5.13
CA SER A 242 -7.21 0.45 4.07
C SER A 242 -5.85 0.34 3.40
N MET A 243 -5.27 1.40 2.91
CA MET A 243 -3.97 1.38 2.22
C MET A 243 -3.39 2.79 2.17
N GLY A 244 -2.08 2.89 2.31
CA GLY A 244 -1.38 4.14 2.20
C GLY A 244 0.06 3.90 1.73
N SER A 245 0.81 4.95 1.61
CA SER A 245 2.25 4.86 1.30
C SER A 245 2.91 6.22 1.46
N ASN A 246 4.24 6.23 1.54
CA ASN A 246 5.03 7.40 1.21
C ASN A 246 6.03 7.02 0.14
N ALA A 247 6.33 7.94 -0.76
CA ALA A 247 7.46 7.83 -1.67
C ALA A 247 8.11 9.21 -1.85
N LEU A 248 9.43 9.24 -1.84
CA LEU A 248 10.25 10.43 -2.09
C LEU A 248 11.32 10.08 -3.11
N ALA A 249 11.23 10.66 -4.30
CA ALA A 249 12.29 10.59 -5.29
C ALA A 249 13.10 11.89 -5.27
N VAL A 250 14.40 11.77 -5.30
CA VAL A 250 15.36 12.87 -5.23
C VAL A 250 16.27 12.81 -6.44
N GLY A 251 16.38 13.92 -7.15
CA GLY A 251 17.26 14.08 -8.28
C GLY A 251 18.64 14.61 -7.88
N SER A 252 19.47 14.89 -8.88
CA SER A 252 20.89 15.25 -8.70
C SER A 252 21.15 16.47 -7.85
N GLN A 253 20.20 17.43 -7.80
CA GLN A 253 20.32 18.63 -6.98
C GLN A 253 20.02 18.39 -5.50
N GLY A 254 19.34 17.27 -5.18
CA GLY A 254 18.95 16.92 -3.82
C GLY A 254 19.79 15.81 -3.19
N VAL A 255 20.62 15.11 -3.95
CA VAL A 255 21.45 13.98 -3.47
C VAL A 255 22.88 14.46 -3.18
N SER A 256 23.44 14.01 -2.07
CA SER A 256 24.85 14.26 -1.72
C SER A 256 25.73 13.06 -2.10
N GLY A 257 26.71 13.28 -2.99
CA GLY A 257 27.64 12.23 -3.44
C GLY A 257 26.97 11.08 -4.20
N GLY A 258 25.91 11.37 -4.94
CA GLY A 258 25.18 10.46 -5.82
C GLY A 258 24.50 11.22 -6.95
N THR A 259 23.76 10.52 -7.80
CA THR A 259 23.01 11.12 -8.91
C THR A 259 21.51 11.11 -8.65
N GLY A 260 20.94 10.01 -8.21
CA GLY A 260 19.53 9.89 -7.88
C GLY A 260 19.30 9.05 -6.63
N MET A 261 18.16 9.25 -5.96
CA MET A 261 17.79 8.50 -4.78
C MET A 261 16.28 8.34 -4.64
N LEU A 262 15.83 7.17 -4.16
CA LEU A 262 14.43 6.88 -3.89
C LEU A 262 14.26 6.38 -2.45
N LEU A 263 13.24 6.87 -1.75
CA LEU A 263 12.65 6.20 -0.58
C LEU A 263 11.29 5.64 -0.98
N ALA A 264 11.11 4.34 -0.84
CA ALA A 264 9.85 3.62 -0.97
C ALA A 264 9.37 3.18 0.42
N ASN A 265 8.15 3.53 0.79
CA ASN A 265 7.55 3.10 2.05
C ASN A 265 6.04 2.84 1.86
N PRO A 266 5.66 1.72 1.23
CA PRO A 266 4.27 1.30 1.11
C PRO A 266 3.71 0.90 2.47
N HIS A 267 2.45 1.28 2.74
CA HIS A 267 1.70 0.89 3.92
C HIS A 267 0.66 -0.15 3.52
N PHE A 268 0.89 -1.38 3.94
CA PHE A 268 0.07 -2.53 3.58
C PHE A 268 -0.24 -3.39 4.82
N PRO A 269 -1.20 -4.34 4.71
CA PRO A 269 -1.46 -5.29 5.79
C PRO A 269 -0.23 -6.13 6.14
N TRP A 270 -0.05 -6.38 7.43
CA TRP A 270 1.04 -7.24 7.93
C TRP A 270 0.72 -8.72 7.82
N GLN A 271 -0.52 -9.06 7.47
CA GLN A 271 -1.00 -10.43 7.34
C GLN A 271 -1.88 -10.59 6.10
N GLY A 272 -2.03 -11.84 5.65
CA GLY A 272 -2.91 -12.22 4.55
C GLY A 272 -2.32 -11.96 3.15
N LYS A 273 -3.18 -12.01 2.15
CA LYS A 273 -2.82 -12.05 0.72
C LYS A 273 -2.11 -10.80 0.20
N ASN A 274 -2.37 -9.64 0.81
CA ASN A 274 -1.81 -8.35 0.38
C ASN A 274 -0.44 -8.06 1.01
N ARG A 275 0.22 -9.06 1.59
CA ARG A 275 1.63 -8.93 2.00
C ARG A 275 2.52 -8.76 0.79
N MET A 276 3.55 -7.96 0.94
CA MET A 276 4.65 -7.92 -0.03
C MET A 276 5.67 -9.03 0.30
N TRP A 277 6.40 -9.46 -0.72
CA TRP A 277 7.44 -10.46 -0.63
C TRP A 277 8.63 -10.03 -1.49
N GLN A 278 9.84 -10.04 -0.91
CA GLN A 278 11.06 -9.54 -1.54
C GLN A 278 11.76 -10.62 -2.35
N SER A 279 12.28 -10.25 -3.52
CA SER A 279 13.14 -11.12 -4.35
C SER A 279 14.00 -10.31 -5.31
N GLN A 280 15.09 -10.92 -5.82
CA GLN A 280 15.79 -10.45 -7.02
C GLN A 280 15.56 -11.44 -8.15
N LEU A 281 15.33 -10.91 -9.36
CA LEU A 281 15.04 -11.66 -10.58
C LEU A 281 16.10 -11.34 -11.62
N THR A 282 16.81 -12.36 -12.10
CA THR A 282 17.91 -12.18 -13.06
C THR A 282 17.78 -13.14 -14.25
N ILE A 283 17.73 -12.58 -15.45
CA ILE A 283 17.99 -13.27 -16.72
C ILE A 283 19.23 -12.59 -17.31
N PRO A 284 20.40 -13.23 -17.30
CA PRO A 284 21.67 -12.60 -17.68
C PRO A 284 21.59 -11.91 -19.05
N GLY A 285 22.00 -10.63 -19.09
CA GLY A 285 21.96 -9.80 -20.29
C GLY A 285 20.57 -9.29 -20.71
N LYS A 286 19.49 -9.64 -19.96
CA LYS A 286 18.11 -9.24 -20.29
C LYS A 286 17.37 -8.58 -19.14
N LEU A 287 17.49 -9.11 -17.94
CA LEU A 287 16.79 -8.64 -16.73
C LEU A 287 17.71 -8.76 -15.52
N ASP A 288 17.76 -7.72 -14.70
CA ASP A 288 18.32 -7.76 -13.35
C ASP A 288 17.61 -6.73 -12.49
N VAL A 289 16.67 -7.20 -11.64
CA VAL A 289 15.76 -6.36 -10.87
C VAL A 289 15.57 -6.90 -9.46
N SER A 290 15.64 -6.03 -8.46
CA SER A 290 15.45 -6.37 -7.04
C SER A 290 14.37 -5.50 -6.42
N GLY A 291 13.58 -6.07 -5.54
CA GLY A 291 12.51 -5.36 -4.82
C GLY A 291 11.47 -6.30 -4.26
N ALA A 292 10.24 -5.82 -4.15
CA ALA A 292 9.13 -6.62 -3.64
C ALA A 292 7.90 -6.53 -4.54
N SER A 293 7.10 -7.60 -4.48
CA SER A 293 5.79 -7.70 -5.13
C SER A 293 4.71 -8.00 -4.13
N LEU A 294 3.47 -7.71 -4.47
CA LEU A 294 2.35 -8.38 -3.84
C LEU A 294 2.54 -9.89 -4.01
N LEU A 295 2.33 -10.62 -2.93
CA LEU A 295 2.64 -12.04 -2.85
C LEU A 295 1.95 -12.84 -3.97
N GLY A 296 2.72 -13.62 -4.74
CA GLY A 296 2.20 -14.47 -5.80
C GLY A 296 2.17 -13.85 -7.20
N LEU A 297 2.76 -12.66 -7.39
CA LEU A 297 2.95 -12.04 -8.71
C LEU A 297 4.43 -12.14 -9.12
N PRO A 298 4.80 -12.86 -10.19
CA PRO A 298 6.18 -13.11 -10.58
C PRO A 298 6.82 -11.91 -11.33
N ALA A 299 6.80 -10.74 -10.72
CA ALA A 299 7.39 -9.48 -11.18
C ALA A 299 7.87 -8.68 -9.98
N VAL A 300 8.53 -7.55 -10.15
CA VAL A 300 8.83 -6.60 -9.09
C VAL A 300 7.87 -5.41 -9.19
N ASN A 301 6.94 -5.27 -8.23
CA ASN A 301 6.01 -4.14 -8.25
C ASN A 301 6.67 -2.85 -7.75
N ILE A 302 7.54 -2.93 -6.74
CA ILE A 302 8.30 -1.83 -6.15
C ILE A 302 9.74 -2.28 -6.02
N GLY A 303 10.68 -1.53 -6.58
CA GLY A 303 12.07 -1.94 -6.54
C GLY A 303 12.98 -1.10 -7.41
N TYR A 304 14.06 -1.72 -7.88
CA TYR A 304 15.07 -1.08 -8.71
C TYR A 304 15.78 -2.08 -9.62
N ASN A 305 16.28 -1.57 -10.72
CA ASN A 305 17.26 -2.22 -11.58
C ASN A 305 18.56 -1.40 -11.61
N ASN A 306 19.45 -1.65 -12.57
CA ASN A 306 20.71 -0.89 -12.68
C ASN A 306 20.53 0.61 -12.92
N ASP A 307 19.40 1.06 -13.46
CA ASP A 307 19.23 2.40 -14.02
C ASP A 307 18.13 3.20 -13.35
N VAL A 308 17.07 2.56 -12.85
CA VAL A 308 15.86 3.20 -12.30
C VAL A 308 15.44 2.50 -11.02
N ALA A 309 14.98 3.29 -10.04
CA ALA A 309 14.27 2.82 -8.86
C ALA A 309 12.86 3.42 -8.86
N TRP A 310 11.83 2.61 -8.52
CA TRP A 310 10.44 3.07 -8.50
C TRP A 310 9.66 2.53 -7.31
N SER A 311 8.65 3.28 -6.94
CA SER A 311 7.65 2.93 -5.92
C SER A 311 6.27 3.36 -6.35
N HIS A 312 5.26 2.76 -5.72
CA HIS A 312 3.88 3.14 -5.89
C HIS A 312 3.28 3.71 -4.62
N THR A 313 2.42 4.71 -4.76
CA THR A 313 1.58 5.21 -3.67
C THR A 313 0.11 5.16 -4.10
N VAL A 314 -0.82 4.86 -3.19
CA VAL A 314 -2.25 4.85 -3.53
C VAL A 314 -2.67 6.24 -4.01
N ALA A 315 -3.27 6.30 -5.19
CA ALA A 315 -3.72 7.52 -5.85
C ALA A 315 -5.07 8.02 -5.31
N THR A 316 -5.42 9.26 -5.64
CA THR A 316 -6.73 9.86 -5.28
C THR A 316 -7.80 9.67 -6.34
N VAL A 317 -7.49 9.16 -7.51
CA VAL A 317 -8.49 8.84 -8.52
C VAL A 317 -9.43 7.73 -8.01
N ALA A 318 -10.72 7.85 -8.32
CA ALA A 318 -11.66 6.74 -8.15
C ALA A 318 -11.65 5.92 -9.45
N PRO A 319 -11.13 4.67 -9.46
CA PRO A 319 -11.07 3.87 -10.67
C PRO A 319 -12.43 3.28 -11.06
N PHE A 320 -13.49 3.71 -10.41
CA PHE A 320 -14.88 3.35 -10.71
C PHE A 320 -15.80 4.57 -10.66
N GLY A 321 -16.95 4.47 -11.30
CA GLY A 321 -18.04 5.42 -11.21
C GLY A 321 -19.38 4.71 -10.98
N LEU A 322 -20.34 5.45 -10.44
CA LEU A 322 -21.71 5.00 -10.29
C LEU A 322 -22.60 5.67 -11.32
N PHE A 323 -23.62 4.93 -11.78
CA PHE A 323 -24.69 5.45 -12.62
C PHE A 323 -26.01 5.34 -11.86
N ASP A 324 -26.69 6.47 -11.65
CA ASP A 324 -28.03 6.52 -11.06
C ASP A 324 -29.04 6.29 -12.17
N VAL A 325 -29.67 5.12 -12.21
CA VAL A 325 -30.67 4.73 -13.20
C VAL A 325 -32.07 4.82 -12.59
N GLN A 326 -32.97 5.57 -13.23
CA GLN A 326 -34.38 5.62 -12.84
C GLN A 326 -35.06 4.28 -13.13
N VAL A 327 -35.71 3.69 -12.14
CA VAL A 327 -36.43 2.41 -12.32
C VAL A 327 -37.93 2.64 -12.59
N ASP A 328 -38.55 1.68 -13.30
CA ASP A 328 -39.97 1.65 -13.55
C ASP A 328 -40.74 1.37 -12.22
N PRO A 329 -41.65 2.25 -11.80
CA PRO A 329 -42.40 2.07 -10.56
C PRO A 329 -43.23 0.78 -10.52
N LEU A 330 -43.62 0.24 -11.69
CA LEU A 330 -44.42 -0.98 -11.83
C LEU A 330 -43.55 -2.23 -12.00
N ASN A 331 -42.29 -2.05 -12.45
CA ASN A 331 -41.33 -3.12 -12.61
C ASN A 331 -39.91 -2.63 -12.26
N PRO A 332 -39.47 -2.73 -10.99
CA PRO A 332 -38.19 -2.18 -10.53
C PRO A 332 -36.96 -2.85 -11.15
N THR A 333 -37.13 -3.87 -12.00
CA THR A 333 -36.04 -4.47 -12.79
C THR A 333 -35.95 -3.89 -14.21
N LYS A 334 -36.80 -2.89 -14.55
CA LYS A 334 -36.61 -2.04 -15.74
C LYS A 334 -36.12 -0.68 -15.37
N TYR A 335 -35.28 -0.09 -16.22
CA TYR A 335 -34.71 1.23 -16.03
C TYR A 335 -34.78 2.06 -17.31
N LEU A 336 -34.81 3.38 -17.15
CA LEU A 336 -34.99 4.34 -18.23
C LEU A 336 -33.64 4.74 -18.82
N VAL A 337 -33.49 4.65 -20.16
CA VAL A 337 -32.37 5.22 -20.93
C VAL A 337 -32.90 5.89 -22.20
N ASP A 338 -32.58 7.15 -22.42
CA ASP A 338 -32.94 7.95 -23.59
C ASP A 338 -34.45 7.87 -23.94
N GLY A 339 -35.29 7.83 -22.89
CA GLY A 339 -36.74 7.74 -23.03
C GLY A 339 -37.30 6.34 -23.25
N ALA A 340 -36.45 5.31 -23.31
CA ALA A 340 -36.86 3.90 -23.46
C ALA A 340 -36.59 3.09 -22.18
N TRP A 341 -37.55 2.17 -21.87
CA TRP A 341 -37.39 1.25 -20.77
C TRP A 341 -36.56 0.02 -21.16
N GLU A 342 -35.40 -0.18 -20.56
CA GLU A 342 -34.54 -1.35 -20.73
C GLU A 342 -34.74 -2.34 -19.58
N GLN A 343 -34.64 -3.64 -19.88
CA GLN A 343 -34.70 -4.69 -18.86
C GLN A 343 -33.30 -4.94 -18.28
N MET A 344 -33.15 -4.91 -16.95
CA MET A 344 -31.95 -5.39 -16.29
C MET A 344 -31.70 -6.86 -16.58
N THR A 345 -30.45 -7.23 -16.77
CA THR A 345 -30.08 -8.64 -16.83
C THR A 345 -29.97 -9.23 -15.44
N SER A 346 -30.37 -10.51 -15.28
CA SER A 346 -30.21 -11.23 -14.02
C SER A 346 -29.39 -12.50 -14.25
N GLN A 347 -28.57 -12.84 -13.27
CA GLN A 347 -27.73 -14.04 -13.27
C GLN A 347 -27.89 -14.79 -11.97
N GLN A 348 -28.19 -16.09 -12.05
CA GLN A 348 -28.18 -16.99 -10.89
C GLN A 348 -26.72 -17.39 -10.62
N VAL A 349 -26.19 -16.98 -9.46
CA VAL A 349 -24.83 -17.34 -9.03
C VAL A 349 -24.94 -18.23 -7.80
N GLY A 350 -24.33 -19.41 -7.87
CA GLY A 350 -24.37 -20.40 -6.81
C GLY A 350 -23.00 -20.84 -6.34
N VAL A 351 -22.82 -20.94 -5.04
CA VAL A 351 -21.57 -21.39 -4.40
C VAL A 351 -21.84 -22.50 -3.40
N ASP A 352 -20.89 -23.39 -3.22
CA ASP A 352 -20.95 -24.44 -2.22
C ASP A 352 -20.56 -23.88 -0.85
N VAL A 353 -21.23 -24.35 0.20
CA VAL A 353 -21.01 -23.89 1.57
C VAL A 353 -20.89 -25.07 2.54
N LEU A 354 -19.97 -24.95 3.50
CA LEU A 354 -19.87 -25.88 4.60
C LEU A 354 -20.92 -25.53 5.65
N ASN A 355 -21.87 -26.43 5.87
CA ASN A 355 -22.91 -26.32 6.88
C ASN A 355 -22.37 -26.65 8.29
N ALA A 356 -23.09 -26.25 9.33
CA ALA A 356 -22.73 -26.49 10.71
C ALA A 356 -22.63 -28.00 11.08
N ASP A 357 -23.31 -28.84 10.34
CA ASP A 357 -23.28 -30.34 10.51
C ASP A 357 -22.13 -31.01 9.74
N GLY A 358 -21.29 -30.22 9.06
CA GLY A 358 -20.17 -30.71 8.24
C GLY A 358 -20.56 -31.12 6.81
N SER A 359 -21.83 -31.10 6.45
CA SER A 359 -22.28 -31.36 5.07
C SER A 359 -21.97 -30.19 4.15
N ILE A 360 -21.89 -30.45 2.85
CA ILE A 360 -21.78 -29.41 1.83
C ILE A 360 -23.18 -29.09 1.28
N GLY A 361 -23.60 -27.85 1.50
CA GLY A 361 -24.81 -27.29 0.90
C GLY A 361 -24.48 -26.38 -0.28
N ARG A 362 -25.52 -25.75 -0.87
CA ARG A 362 -25.38 -24.76 -1.92
C ARG A 362 -26.25 -23.54 -1.65
N VAL A 363 -25.64 -22.34 -1.75
CA VAL A 363 -26.35 -21.06 -1.69
C VAL A 363 -26.34 -20.41 -3.06
N THR A 364 -27.53 -19.98 -3.50
CA THR A 364 -27.69 -19.30 -4.80
C THR A 364 -28.31 -17.93 -4.58
N ARG A 365 -27.80 -16.91 -5.29
CA ARG A 365 -28.36 -15.55 -5.34
C ARG A 365 -28.56 -15.08 -6.76
N THR A 366 -29.60 -14.26 -6.98
CA THR A 366 -29.79 -13.54 -8.23
C THR A 366 -29.04 -12.22 -8.18
N LEU A 367 -28.05 -12.06 -9.06
CA LEU A 367 -27.29 -10.83 -9.22
C LEU A 367 -27.79 -10.06 -10.43
N TRP A 368 -27.90 -8.75 -10.31
CA TRP A 368 -28.48 -7.86 -11.30
C TRP A 368 -27.47 -6.94 -11.95
N SER A 369 -27.68 -6.62 -13.22
CA SER A 369 -26.85 -5.68 -13.98
C SER A 369 -27.69 -4.83 -14.91
N THR A 370 -27.24 -3.59 -15.13
CA THR A 370 -27.66 -2.70 -16.20
C THR A 370 -26.62 -2.71 -17.33
N ARG A 371 -26.82 -1.92 -18.39
CA ARG A 371 -25.82 -1.68 -19.43
C ARG A 371 -24.52 -1.06 -18.91
N TYR A 372 -24.59 -0.33 -17.79
CA TYR A 372 -23.45 0.34 -17.13
C TYR A 372 -22.65 -0.62 -16.24
N GLY A 373 -23.22 -1.76 -15.86
CA GLY A 373 -22.57 -2.74 -15.02
C GLY A 373 -23.45 -3.27 -13.89
N PRO A 374 -22.88 -3.94 -12.88
CA PRO A 374 -23.58 -4.52 -11.74
C PRO A 374 -24.36 -3.49 -10.94
N VAL A 375 -25.57 -3.87 -10.50
CA VAL A 375 -26.35 -3.08 -9.53
C VAL A 375 -25.73 -3.23 -8.15
N THR A 376 -25.57 -2.12 -7.42
CA THR A 376 -25.11 -2.11 -6.02
C THR A 376 -26.14 -1.44 -5.11
N THR A 377 -26.30 -1.96 -3.89
CA THR A 377 -27.18 -1.40 -2.86
C THR A 377 -26.43 -0.86 -1.64
N SER A 378 -25.11 -0.92 -1.67
CA SER A 378 -24.27 -0.24 -0.69
C SER A 378 -22.88 0.04 -1.24
N MET A 379 -22.22 1.03 -0.64
CA MET A 379 -20.80 1.35 -0.85
C MET A 379 -20.13 1.44 0.51
N GLN A 380 -19.21 0.54 0.83
CA GLN A 380 -18.52 0.47 2.12
C GLN A 380 -19.48 0.53 3.33
N GLY A 381 -20.56 -0.23 3.27
CA GLY A 381 -21.57 -0.28 4.32
C GLY A 381 -22.58 0.88 4.31
N ILE A 382 -22.40 1.89 3.45
CA ILE A 382 -23.38 2.97 3.28
C ILE A 382 -24.49 2.49 2.34
N PRO A 383 -25.76 2.51 2.76
CA PRO A 383 -26.87 2.10 1.92
C PRO A 383 -27.04 3.01 0.69
N LEU A 384 -27.14 2.41 -0.47
CA LEU A 384 -27.57 2.99 -1.75
C LEU A 384 -28.88 2.30 -2.15
N PRO A 385 -30.02 2.70 -1.62
CA PRO A 385 -31.25 1.92 -1.74
C PRO A 385 -31.71 1.82 -3.18
N TRP A 386 -32.06 0.59 -3.60
CA TRP A 386 -32.76 0.35 -4.83
C TRP A 386 -34.25 0.62 -4.57
N ALA A 387 -34.76 1.76 -5.02
CA ALA A 387 -36.15 2.23 -4.78
C ALA A 387 -36.73 2.88 -6.04
N VAL A 388 -36.77 4.23 -6.10
CA VAL A 388 -37.13 5.00 -7.29
C VAL A 388 -36.01 5.05 -8.31
N SER A 389 -34.81 4.79 -7.88
CA SER A 389 -33.61 4.59 -8.70
C SER A 389 -32.79 3.42 -8.16
N ALA A 390 -31.88 2.94 -8.99
CA ALA A 390 -30.85 1.97 -8.62
C ALA A 390 -29.48 2.52 -9.05
N HIS A 391 -28.43 2.04 -8.40
CA HIS A 391 -27.06 2.44 -8.73
C HIS A 391 -26.32 1.29 -9.40
N ALA A 392 -25.74 1.55 -10.58
CA ALA A 392 -24.89 0.59 -11.30
C ALA A 392 -23.43 1.00 -11.20
N VAL A 393 -22.53 0.03 -11.14
CA VAL A 393 -21.09 0.24 -11.00
C VAL A 393 -20.38 0.01 -12.32
N ARG A 394 -19.59 0.98 -12.77
CA ARG A 394 -18.61 0.78 -13.85
C ARG A 394 -17.21 0.91 -13.28
N ASP A 395 -16.32 -0.03 -13.63
CA ASP A 395 -14.97 -0.14 -13.08
C ASP A 395 -13.96 -0.29 -14.23
N VAL A 396 -12.97 0.61 -14.30
CA VAL A 396 -11.93 0.58 -15.34
C VAL A 396 -11.01 -0.64 -15.20
N ASN A 397 -10.88 -1.17 -13.98
CA ASN A 397 -9.97 -2.29 -13.69
C ASN A 397 -10.59 -3.66 -13.94
N MET A 398 -11.92 -3.77 -14.10
CA MET A 398 -12.56 -5.05 -14.35
C MET A 398 -12.04 -5.75 -15.63
N ASN A 399 -11.58 -4.97 -16.61
CA ASN A 399 -11.01 -5.47 -17.85
C ASN A 399 -9.51 -5.08 -18.01
N ASN A 400 -8.76 -5.01 -16.92
CA ASN A 400 -7.39 -4.49 -16.91
C ASN A 400 -6.35 -5.58 -16.54
N LEU A 401 -5.95 -6.47 -17.46
CA LEU A 401 -4.76 -7.30 -17.28
C LEU A 401 -3.46 -6.62 -17.74
N ARG A 402 -3.54 -5.43 -18.36
CA ARG A 402 -2.38 -4.62 -18.79
C ARG A 402 -1.41 -4.31 -17.65
N ALA A 403 -1.89 -4.33 -16.39
CA ALA A 403 -1.07 -4.15 -15.20
C ALA A 403 0.12 -5.13 -15.16
N LEU A 404 -0.07 -6.39 -15.54
CA LEU A 404 1.02 -7.38 -15.60
C LEU A 404 2.10 -6.94 -16.61
N ASN A 405 1.68 -6.58 -17.83
CA ASN A 405 2.62 -6.07 -18.86
C ASN A 405 3.33 -4.80 -18.40
N THR A 406 2.65 -3.94 -17.64
CA THR A 406 3.24 -2.70 -17.09
C THR A 406 4.39 -3.00 -16.15
N TRP A 407 4.21 -3.87 -15.16
CA TRP A 407 5.29 -4.20 -14.23
C TRP A 407 6.44 -4.93 -14.88
N PHE A 408 6.19 -5.90 -15.78
CA PHE A 408 7.25 -6.58 -16.53
C PHE A 408 8.09 -5.62 -17.39
N ARG A 409 7.47 -4.54 -17.91
CA ARG A 409 8.19 -3.50 -18.62
C ARG A 409 8.92 -2.53 -17.70
N LEU A 410 8.33 -2.16 -16.54
CA LEU A 410 9.00 -1.34 -15.52
C LEU A 410 10.25 -2.02 -14.98
N ASP A 411 10.22 -3.33 -14.78
CA ASP A 411 11.39 -4.13 -14.37
C ASP A 411 12.60 -3.96 -15.32
N GLN A 412 12.36 -3.54 -16.57
CA GLN A 412 13.35 -3.35 -17.63
C GLN A 412 13.54 -1.87 -18.01
N ALA A 413 12.92 -0.92 -17.30
CA ALA A 413 13.01 0.51 -17.60
C ALA A 413 14.45 1.03 -17.49
N LYS A 414 14.82 2.01 -18.32
CA LYS A 414 16.19 2.53 -18.44
C LYS A 414 16.38 3.93 -17.84
N ASP A 415 15.30 4.69 -17.70
CA ASP A 415 15.27 6.03 -17.11
C ASP A 415 13.82 6.42 -16.82
N VAL A 416 13.62 7.59 -16.20
CA VAL A 416 12.28 8.09 -15.87
C VAL A 416 11.43 8.42 -17.11
N ASP A 417 12.04 8.77 -18.23
CA ASP A 417 11.29 9.03 -19.46
C ASP A 417 10.74 7.72 -20.04
N ASP A 418 11.52 6.62 -19.96
CA ASP A 418 11.04 5.29 -20.32
C ASP A 418 9.92 4.81 -19.39
N VAL A 419 10.01 5.10 -18.08
CA VAL A 419 8.91 4.87 -17.13
C VAL A 419 7.62 5.58 -17.58
N VAL A 420 7.70 6.86 -17.95
CA VAL A 420 6.54 7.60 -18.45
C VAL A 420 5.96 6.94 -19.71
N ASN A 421 6.82 6.59 -20.68
CA ASN A 421 6.41 5.92 -21.92
C ASN A 421 5.72 4.57 -21.66
N ILE A 422 6.23 3.78 -20.71
CA ILE A 422 5.62 2.50 -20.30
C ILE A 422 4.22 2.77 -19.72
N LEU A 423 4.08 3.71 -18.82
CA LEU A 423 2.79 4.06 -18.20
C LEU A 423 1.77 4.55 -19.23
N GLU A 424 2.18 5.41 -20.17
CA GLU A 424 1.31 5.95 -21.22
C GLU A 424 0.86 4.89 -22.22
N THR A 425 1.76 3.99 -22.62
CA THR A 425 1.49 2.97 -23.64
C THR A 425 0.77 1.74 -23.11
N THR A 426 0.69 1.55 -21.80
CA THR A 426 -0.03 0.43 -21.19
C THR A 426 -1.27 0.87 -20.43
N GLN A 427 -1.30 2.04 -19.80
CA GLN A 427 -2.32 2.47 -18.84
C GLN A 427 -2.79 1.32 -17.93
N GLY A 428 -1.84 0.49 -17.47
CA GLY A 428 -2.14 -0.75 -16.74
C GLY A 428 -2.14 -0.57 -15.23
N VAL A 429 -1.42 0.42 -14.68
CA VAL A 429 -1.40 0.68 -13.23
C VAL A 429 -2.84 0.93 -12.75
N PRO A 430 -3.32 0.18 -11.72
CA PRO A 430 -4.77 0.12 -11.47
C PRO A 430 -5.33 1.25 -10.58
N PHE A 431 -4.56 1.74 -9.59
CA PHE A 431 -4.99 2.75 -8.61
C PHE A 431 -3.81 3.35 -7.85
N PHE A 432 -2.65 3.41 -8.48
CA PHE A 432 -1.43 3.91 -7.87
C PHE A 432 -0.81 5.05 -8.66
N ASN A 433 -0.20 6.00 -7.94
CA ASN A 433 0.84 6.87 -8.47
C ASN A 433 2.13 6.07 -8.64
N THR A 434 2.99 6.50 -9.56
CA THR A 434 4.36 6.01 -9.70
C THR A 434 5.33 7.13 -9.35
N VAL A 435 6.26 6.85 -8.45
CA VAL A 435 7.35 7.77 -8.04
C VAL A 435 8.66 7.07 -8.33
N ALA A 436 9.55 7.71 -9.09
CA ALA A 436 10.79 7.09 -9.52
C ALA A 436 11.98 8.05 -9.50
N SER A 437 13.19 7.50 -9.35
CA SER A 437 14.45 8.23 -9.53
C SER A 437 15.39 7.40 -10.40
N ASP A 438 16.18 8.05 -11.23
CA ASP A 438 17.10 7.36 -12.13
C ASP A 438 18.57 7.72 -11.90
N ARG A 439 19.43 6.91 -12.49
CA ARG A 439 20.89 7.10 -12.49
C ARG A 439 21.32 8.41 -13.14
N ARG A 440 20.50 8.98 -14.05
CA ARG A 440 20.77 10.28 -14.72
C ARG A 440 20.48 11.49 -13.81
N GLY A 441 19.92 11.25 -12.62
CA GLY A 441 19.65 12.28 -11.63
C GLY A 441 18.33 12.99 -11.78
N LYS A 442 17.33 12.32 -12.39
CA LYS A 442 15.96 12.80 -12.49
C LYS A 442 15.08 12.15 -11.44
N ALA A 443 14.11 12.91 -10.94
CA ALA A 443 13.04 12.46 -10.04
C ALA A 443 11.70 12.63 -10.75
N LEU A 444 10.90 11.56 -10.81
CA LEU A 444 9.59 11.49 -11.47
C LEU A 444 8.48 11.27 -10.45
N TYR A 445 7.42 12.06 -10.56
CA TYR A 445 6.08 11.74 -10.11
C TYR A 445 5.17 11.57 -11.32
N ALA A 446 4.40 10.48 -11.38
CA ALA A 446 3.40 10.23 -12.41
C ALA A 446 2.13 9.60 -11.80
N ASP A 447 0.97 10.19 -12.08
CA ASP A 447 -0.34 9.62 -11.79
C ASP A 447 -0.99 9.20 -13.11
N ILE A 448 -0.26 8.36 -13.89
CA ILE A 448 -0.68 7.80 -15.18
C ILE A 448 -1.10 6.35 -14.95
N GLN A 449 -2.41 6.10 -15.05
CA GLN A 449 -3.03 4.85 -14.65
C GLN A 449 -4.32 4.57 -15.42
N ALA A 450 -4.99 3.46 -15.13
CA ALA A 450 -6.34 3.22 -15.57
C ALA A 450 -7.30 4.16 -14.82
N ALA A 451 -7.66 5.28 -15.43
CA ALA A 451 -8.57 6.28 -14.90
C ALA A 451 -9.81 6.43 -15.81
N PRO A 452 -11.02 6.62 -15.24
CA PRO A 452 -12.23 6.80 -16.05
C PRO A 452 -12.20 8.11 -16.82
N ASN A 453 -12.67 8.13 -18.07
CA ASN A 453 -12.73 9.31 -18.90
C ASN A 453 -13.89 10.22 -18.48
N ILE A 454 -13.75 10.86 -17.32
CA ILE A 454 -14.69 11.82 -16.78
C ILE A 454 -13.99 13.18 -16.75
N THR A 455 -13.98 13.86 -17.91
CA THR A 455 -13.46 15.23 -17.99
C THR A 455 -14.36 16.20 -17.22
N ASP A 456 -13.86 17.39 -16.85
CA ASP A 456 -14.63 18.38 -16.11
C ASP A 456 -15.91 18.81 -16.87
N ALA A 457 -15.85 18.90 -18.20
CA ALA A 457 -17.01 19.20 -19.05
C ALA A 457 -18.03 18.04 -19.02
N HIS A 458 -17.57 16.78 -19.06
CA HIS A 458 -18.42 15.62 -18.94
C HIS A 458 -19.10 15.56 -17.56
N ALA A 459 -18.31 15.75 -16.49
CA ALA A 459 -18.80 15.82 -15.12
C ALA A 459 -19.87 16.93 -14.96
N GLN A 460 -19.63 18.13 -15.50
CA GLN A 460 -20.56 19.23 -15.41
C GLN A 460 -21.92 18.91 -16.05
N SER A 461 -21.94 18.20 -17.16
CA SER A 461 -23.16 17.87 -17.92
C SER A 461 -23.88 16.61 -17.41
N CYS A 462 -23.17 15.70 -16.74
CA CYS A 462 -23.66 14.34 -16.48
C CYS A 462 -23.79 13.96 -15.00
N LEU A 463 -23.18 14.71 -14.06
CA LEU A 463 -23.32 14.39 -12.65
C LEU A 463 -24.75 14.63 -12.14
N THR A 464 -25.28 13.65 -11.39
CA THR A 464 -26.49 13.85 -10.59
C THR A 464 -26.26 14.85 -9.45
N MET A 465 -27.31 15.31 -8.77
CA MET A 465 -27.19 16.20 -7.60
C MET A 465 -26.27 15.59 -6.52
N THR A 466 -26.43 14.30 -6.21
CA THR A 466 -25.56 13.59 -5.25
C THR A 466 -24.13 13.52 -5.79
N GLY A 467 -23.99 13.21 -7.07
CA GLY A 467 -22.69 13.18 -7.75
C GLY A 467 -21.97 14.54 -7.70
N GLN A 468 -22.68 15.64 -7.95
CA GLN A 468 -22.09 16.98 -7.84
C GLN A 468 -21.58 17.27 -6.42
N LEU A 469 -22.34 16.87 -5.40
CA LEU A 469 -21.96 17.05 -4.01
C LEU A 469 -20.74 16.19 -3.60
N LEU A 470 -20.53 15.04 -4.23
CA LEU A 470 -19.37 14.17 -3.97
C LEU A 470 -18.15 14.56 -4.81
N PHE A 471 -18.35 14.90 -6.07
CA PHE A 471 -17.30 15.18 -7.02
C PHE A 471 -16.73 16.60 -6.87
N ASN A 472 -17.59 17.62 -6.73
CA ASN A 472 -17.23 19.03 -6.72
C ASN A 472 -17.08 19.65 -5.33
N GLN A 473 -16.92 18.86 -4.30
CA GLN A 473 -17.04 19.25 -2.90
C GLN A 473 -16.43 20.58 -2.47
N PRO A 474 -17.18 21.40 -1.69
CA PRO A 474 -16.60 22.51 -0.93
C PRO A 474 -15.87 22.07 0.35
N LEU A 475 -16.13 20.86 0.85
CA LEU A 475 -15.47 20.28 2.03
C LEU A 475 -14.51 19.19 1.54
N ARG A 476 -13.32 19.60 1.20
CA ARG A 476 -12.27 18.75 0.64
C ARG A 476 -11.57 18.00 1.76
N LEU A 477 -11.80 16.71 1.83
CA LEU A 477 -11.08 15.82 2.76
C LEU A 477 -9.83 15.32 2.06
N PRO A 478 -8.64 15.46 2.66
CA PRO A 478 -7.43 14.86 2.14
C PRO A 478 -7.65 13.37 1.84
N ASN A 479 -7.11 12.88 0.74
CA ASN A 479 -7.14 11.47 0.34
C ASN A 479 -8.52 10.86 0.03
N VAL A 480 -9.61 11.63 -0.04
CA VAL A 480 -10.90 11.12 -0.50
C VAL A 480 -11.02 11.33 -2.01
N PRO A 481 -11.26 10.26 -2.81
CA PRO A 481 -11.41 10.38 -4.24
C PRO A 481 -12.68 11.15 -4.64
N PRO A 482 -12.67 11.86 -5.78
CA PRO A 482 -13.85 12.46 -6.36
C PRO A 482 -14.76 11.38 -6.95
N ILE A 483 -15.75 10.92 -6.16
CA ILE A 483 -16.67 9.88 -6.61
C ILE A 483 -17.70 10.48 -7.56
N SER A 484 -17.78 9.94 -8.77
CA SER A 484 -18.79 10.29 -9.75
C SER A 484 -20.05 9.46 -9.57
N ILE A 485 -21.24 10.11 -9.55
CA ILE A 485 -22.55 9.48 -9.74
C ILE A 485 -23.17 10.17 -10.95
N LEU A 486 -23.17 9.49 -12.07
CA LEU A 486 -23.61 10.00 -13.36
C LEU A 486 -25.10 9.72 -13.61
N ASP A 487 -25.74 10.54 -14.43
CA ASP A 487 -27.13 10.37 -14.84
C ASP A 487 -27.28 9.20 -15.83
N GLY A 488 -27.62 8.04 -15.32
CA GLY A 488 -27.80 6.80 -16.09
C GLY A 488 -29.08 6.79 -16.97
N LYS A 489 -29.90 7.85 -16.96
CA LYS A 489 -31.04 7.99 -17.89
C LYS A 489 -30.62 8.42 -19.28
N ARG A 490 -29.39 8.87 -19.46
CA ARG A 490 -28.84 9.40 -20.70
C ARG A 490 -27.61 8.62 -21.12
N SER A 491 -27.67 7.94 -22.26
CA SER A 491 -26.50 7.22 -22.81
C SER A 491 -25.32 8.13 -23.09
N ALA A 492 -25.56 9.42 -23.39
CA ALA A 492 -24.53 10.44 -23.55
C ALA A 492 -23.71 10.69 -22.28
N CYS A 493 -24.15 10.20 -21.12
CA CYS A 493 -23.41 10.28 -19.85
C CYS A 493 -22.58 9.04 -19.56
N ASP A 494 -22.53 8.06 -20.46
CA ASP A 494 -21.54 7.00 -20.40
C ASP A 494 -20.12 7.56 -20.55
N TRP A 495 -19.09 6.83 -20.11
CA TRP A 495 -17.71 7.28 -20.27
C TRP A 495 -17.33 7.31 -21.76
N PRO A 496 -16.99 8.49 -22.31
CA PRO A 496 -16.65 8.56 -23.71
C PRO A 496 -15.30 7.88 -24.00
N ASP A 497 -15.16 7.38 -25.20
CA ASP A 497 -13.88 6.87 -25.68
C ASP A 497 -12.95 8.05 -26.03
N ASP A 498 -11.65 7.88 -25.78
CA ASP A 498 -10.60 8.83 -26.20
C ASP A 498 -9.64 8.07 -27.14
N PRO A 499 -9.33 8.59 -28.34
CA PRO A 499 -8.47 7.91 -29.31
C PRO A 499 -7.02 7.76 -28.85
N ASN A 500 -6.57 8.53 -27.86
CA ASN A 500 -5.23 8.43 -27.29
C ASN A 500 -5.16 7.44 -26.12
N ALA A 501 -6.31 7.00 -25.59
CA ALA A 501 -6.33 6.02 -24.52
C ALA A 501 -6.17 4.59 -25.05
N VAL A 502 -5.53 3.72 -24.28
CA VAL A 502 -5.25 2.33 -24.69
C VAL A 502 -6.50 1.44 -24.68
N ALA A 503 -7.56 1.85 -23.99
CA ALA A 503 -8.82 1.11 -23.95
C ALA A 503 -10.03 2.04 -23.86
N PRO A 504 -11.22 1.59 -24.31
CA PRO A 504 -12.45 2.39 -24.26
C PRO A 504 -12.81 2.85 -22.86
N GLY A 505 -13.26 4.11 -22.74
CA GLY A 505 -13.71 4.73 -21.49
C GLY A 505 -12.58 5.14 -20.54
N LEU A 506 -11.31 5.01 -20.93
CA LEU A 506 -10.16 5.54 -20.18
C LEU A 506 -9.85 6.98 -20.57
N LEU A 507 -9.38 7.74 -19.60
CA LEU A 507 -8.87 9.11 -19.78
C LEU A 507 -7.53 9.07 -20.54
N ASP A 508 -7.38 9.94 -21.55
CA ASP A 508 -6.12 10.16 -22.27
C ASP A 508 -4.92 10.25 -21.29
N PRO A 509 -3.89 9.43 -21.44
CA PRO A 509 -2.73 9.42 -20.52
C PRO A 509 -1.98 10.76 -20.53
N HIS A 510 -2.00 11.53 -21.62
CA HIS A 510 -1.37 12.85 -21.70
C HIS A 510 -2.11 13.93 -20.89
N LYS A 511 -3.37 13.69 -20.49
CA LYS A 511 -4.14 14.56 -19.59
C LYS A 511 -3.94 14.20 -18.11
N GLN A 512 -3.27 13.09 -17.84
CA GLN A 512 -2.99 12.65 -16.48
C GLN A 512 -1.71 13.30 -15.95
N PRO A 513 -1.65 13.64 -14.64
CA PRO A 513 -0.57 14.46 -14.11
C PRO A 513 0.77 13.74 -14.05
N ARG A 514 1.83 14.44 -14.44
CA ARG A 514 3.24 14.02 -14.29
C ARG A 514 4.14 15.21 -14.05
N LEU A 515 5.26 14.98 -13.39
CA LEU A 515 6.27 15.97 -13.05
C LEU A 515 7.65 15.31 -12.99
N ILE A 516 8.62 15.84 -13.75
CA ILE A 516 10.03 15.46 -13.68
C ILE A 516 10.82 16.64 -13.13
N ARG A 517 11.68 16.37 -12.14
CA ARG A 517 12.49 17.38 -11.45
C ARG A 517 13.94 16.91 -11.27
N ASP A 518 14.83 17.89 -11.02
CA ASP A 518 16.22 17.63 -10.63
C ASP A 518 16.45 17.72 -9.10
N ASP A 519 15.51 18.31 -8.37
CA ASP A 519 15.53 18.43 -6.90
C ASP A 519 14.80 17.25 -6.23
N PHE A 520 13.47 17.28 -6.13
CA PHE A 520 12.69 16.17 -5.59
C PHE A 520 11.25 16.17 -6.08
N VAL A 521 10.61 15.03 -5.96
CA VAL A 521 9.15 14.88 -5.96
C VAL A 521 8.74 13.90 -4.86
N GLY A 522 7.55 14.10 -4.27
CA GLY A 522 7.08 13.23 -3.20
C GLY A 522 5.57 13.06 -3.20
N ASN A 523 5.12 11.96 -2.63
CA ASN A 523 3.70 11.68 -2.43
C ASN A 523 3.46 10.88 -1.15
N ALA A 524 2.45 11.28 -0.39
CA ALA A 524 1.93 10.57 0.78
C ALA A 524 0.41 10.37 0.69
N ASN A 525 -0.07 9.95 -0.49
CA ASN A 525 -1.44 9.65 -0.89
C ASN A 525 -2.37 10.84 -1.12
N ASP A 526 -1.88 12.06 -1.06
CA ASP A 526 -2.63 13.21 -1.55
C ASP A 526 -2.59 13.26 -3.09
N SER A 527 -3.45 14.09 -3.69
CA SER A 527 -3.45 14.29 -5.14
C SER A 527 -2.13 14.85 -5.66
N ALA A 528 -1.92 14.73 -6.95
CA ALA A 528 -0.75 15.19 -7.68
C ALA A 528 -0.41 16.68 -7.49
N TRP A 529 -1.36 17.49 -7.03
CA TRP A 529 -1.25 18.95 -6.97
C TRP A 529 0.06 19.46 -6.41
N LEU A 530 0.53 18.89 -5.29
CA LEU A 530 1.78 19.29 -4.62
C LEU A 530 2.81 18.15 -4.57
N ALA A 531 2.98 17.44 -5.69
CA ALA A 531 4.10 16.51 -5.81
C ALA A 531 5.46 17.20 -5.61
N ASN A 532 5.55 18.46 -5.97
CA ASN A 532 6.57 19.42 -5.56
C ASN A 532 5.91 20.82 -5.40
N PRO A 533 6.09 21.51 -4.26
CA PRO A 533 5.41 22.80 -4.02
C PRO A 533 5.90 23.94 -4.90
N GLU A 534 7.12 23.88 -5.46
CA GLU A 534 7.65 24.90 -6.37
C GLU A 534 6.98 24.83 -7.77
N GLN A 535 6.31 23.71 -8.09
CA GLN A 535 5.65 23.50 -9.36
C GLN A 535 4.33 22.75 -9.17
N PRO A 536 3.28 23.41 -8.62
CA PRO A 536 1.96 22.81 -8.47
C PRO A 536 1.37 22.38 -9.81
N LEU A 537 0.76 21.20 -9.85
CA LEU A 537 0.19 20.61 -11.05
C LEU A 537 -1.29 20.96 -11.20
N ALA A 538 -1.75 21.08 -12.45
CA ALA A 538 -3.16 21.19 -12.82
C ALA A 538 -3.57 19.97 -13.65
N PHE A 539 -4.74 19.40 -13.38
CA PHE A 539 -5.24 18.18 -14.00
C PHE A 539 -6.78 18.10 -13.91
N PRO A 540 -7.45 17.20 -14.67
CA PRO A 540 -8.89 16.99 -14.57
C PRO A 540 -9.32 16.59 -13.16
N ARG A 541 -10.46 17.10 -12.71
CA ARG A 541 -10.97 16.90 -11.35
C ARG A 541 -11.10 15.41 -10.94
N VAL A 542 -11.36 14.51 -11.89
CA VAL A 542 -11.42 13.06 -11.65
C VAL A 542 -10.13 12.48 -11.06
N MET A 543 -8.97 13.10 -11.32
CA MET A 543 -7.68 12.69 -10.79
C MET A 543 -7.44 13.11 -9.34
N GLY A 544 -8.25 14.02 -8.79
CA GLY A 544 -8.12 14.46 -7.39
C GLY A 544 -8.35 15.94 -7.16
N ASP A 545 -8.10 16.39 -5.94
CA ASP A 545 -8.29 17.78 -5.48
C ASP A 545 -7.08 18.65 -5.75
N MET A 546 -7.33 19.88 -6.20
CA MET A 546 -6.37 20.99 -6.24
C MET A 546 -6.79 22.10 -5.27
N GLY A 547 -5.82 22.83 -4.68
CA GLY A 547 -6.09 23.91 -3.74
C GLY A 547 -6.81 23.47 -2.46
N ALA A 548 -6.60 22.22 -2.02
CA ALA A 548 -7.19 21.63 -0.81
C ALA A 548 -6.12 21.40 0.27
N PRO A 549 -6.48 21.38 1.56
CA PRO A 549 -5.54 21.02 2.63
C PRO A 549 -4.84 19.69 2.32
N ARG A 550 -3.55 19.63 2.60
CA ARG A 550 -2.76 18.39 2.49
C ARG A 550 -2.81 17.61 3.80
N SER A 551 -2.71 16.28 3.70
CA SER A 551 -2.52 15.45 4.88
C SER A 551 -1.23 15.87 5.63
N LEU A 552 -1.19 15.61 6.92
CA LEU A 552 -0.02 15.96 7.73
C LEU A 552 1.23 15.17 7.28
N ARG A 553 1.06 13.96 6.74
CA ARG A 553 2.17 13.19 6.15
C ARG A 553 2.75 13.88 4.90
N THR A 554 1.91 14.41 4.03
CA THR A 554 2.38 15.17 2.86
C THR A 554 3.10 16.45 3.27
N GLN A 555 2.58 17.18 4.28
CA GLN A 555 3.29 18.34 4.82
C GLN A 555 4.65 17.98 5.40
N GLU A 556 4.72 16.91 6.21
CA GLU A 556 5.98 16.42 6.80
C GLU A 556 6.98 16.01 5.73
N LEU A 557 6.55 15.22 4.74
CA LEU A 557 7.40 14.77 3.63
C LEU A 557 8.03 15.94 2.86
N ILE A 558 7.21 16.93 2.48
CA ILE A 558 7.67 18.12 1.74
C ILE A 558 8.62 18.96 2.57
N LEU A 559 8.24 19.29 3.81
CA LEU A 559 9.04 20.15 4.69
C LEU A 559 10.39 19.51 5.01
N THR A 560 10.41 18.21 5.29
CA THR A 560 11.65 17.50 5.59
C THR A 560 12.54 17.40 4.35
N ALA A 561 11.97 17.13 3.16
CA ALA A 561 12.73 17.14 1.91
C ALA A 561 13.37 18.51 1.64
N GLN A 562 12.60 19.59 1.75
CA GLN A 562 13.11 20.95 1.56
C GLN A 562 14.20 21.31 2.59
N LYS A 563 14.00 21.01 3.88
CA LYS A 563 15.00 21.27 4.93
C LYS A 563 16.29 20.51 4.66
N ARG A 564 16.22 19.22 4.28
CA ARG A 564 17.40 18.39 3.99
C ARG A 564 18.18 18.91 2.78
N ILE A 565 17.50 19.22 1.70
CA ILE A 565 18.12 19.76 0.47
C ILE A 565 18.80 21.09 0.77
N ASN A 566 18.17 21.94 1.58
CA ASN A 566 18.70 23.25 1.97
C ASN A 566 19.73 23.18 3.11
N GLY A 567 19.92 22.05 3.80
CA GLY A 567 20.81 21.88 4.94
C GLY A 567 20.36 22.63 6.19
N THR A 568 19.04 22.77 6.40
CA THR A 568 18.43 23.50 7.53
C THR A 568 17.72 22.57 8.53
N ASP A 569 17.89 21.26 8.37
CA ASP A 569 17.32 20.23 9.24
C ASP A 569 18.17 19.89 10.48
N GLY A 570 19.32 20.56 10.66
CA GLY A 570 20.24 20.33 11.77
C GLY A 570 21.22 19.17 11.56
N LEU A 571 21.09 18.41 10.47
CA LEU A 571 22.04 17.34 10.14
C LEU A 571 23.25 17.92 9.35
N PRO A 572 24.43 17.27 9.41
CA PRO A 572 25.60 17.71 8.68
C PRO A 572 25.42 17.73 7.15
N GLY A 573 25.95 18.74 6.49
CA GLY A 573 25.94 18.87 5.03
C GLY A 573 24.59 19.26 4.45
N ARG A 574 24.47 19.14 3.12
CA ARG A 574 23.25 19.39 2.33
C ARG A 574 22.93 18.16 1.48
N GLY A 575 21.65 17.97 1.14
CA GLY A 575 21.22 16.86 0.30
C GLY A 575 21.13 15.52 1.04
N PHE A 576 20.52 14.58 0.39
CA PHE A 576 20.29 13.24 0.94
C PHE A 576 21.49 12.31 0.76
N THR A 577 21.75 11.51 1.78
CA THR A 577 22.55 10.29 1.76
C THR A 577 21.69 9.13 2.25
N PRO A 578 22.10 7.85 2.06
CA PRO A 578 21.36 6.71 2.62
C PRO A 578 21.11 6.85 4.13
N GLU A 579 22.09 7.36 4.86
CA GLU A 579 21.98 7.59 6.30
C GLU A 579 20.95 8.66 6.65
N THR A 580 20.95 9.81 5.97
CA THR A 580 20.00 10.90 6.25
C THR A 580 18.60 10.58 5.74
N MET A 581 18.44 9.78 4.67
CA MET A 581 17.17 9.29 4.19
C MET A 581 16.54 8.32 5.21
N GLY A 582 17.33 7.39 5.75
CA GLY A 582 16.88 6.50 6.81
C GLY A 582 16.46 7.26 8.09
N LYS A 583 17.20 8.28 8.48
CA LYS A 583 16.85 9.14 9.62
C LYS A 583 15.55 9.91 9.39
N LEU A 584 15.27 10.38 8.17
CA LEU A 584 14.00 11.02 7.83
C LEU A 584 12.79 10.14 8.20
N LEU A 585 12.88 8.85 7.89
CA LEU A 585 11.79 7.92 8.13
C LEU A 585 11.70 7.49 9.61
N PHE A 586 12.83 7.07 10.20
CA PHE A 586 12.88 6.48 11.53
C PHE A 586 13.07 7.49 12.68
N ALA A 587 13.08 8.80 12.37
CA ALA A 587 12.88 9.81 13.40
C ALA A 587 11.46 9.79 13.97
N ASP A 588 10.50 9.22 13.26
CA ASP A 588 9.10 9.08 13.67
C ASP A 588 8.46 10.41 14.10
N ASN A 589 8.87 11.53 13.49
CA ASN A 589 8.41 12.86 13.83
C ASN A 589 6.92 13.05 13.57
N SER A 590 6.24 13.74 14.47
CA SER A 590 4.80 14.04 14.39
C SER A 590 4.54 15.46 13.95
N ARG A 591 4.08 15.65 12.72
CA ARG A 591 3.63 16.95 12.25
C ARG A 591 2.46 17.52 13.06
N ALA A 592 1.55 16.67 13.55
CA ALA A 592 0.46 17.08 14.44
C ALA A 592 0.99 17.72 15.73
N ALA A 593 2.04 17.15 16.31
CA ALA A 593 2.66 17.71 17.52
C ALA A 593 3.31 19.06 17.23
N ASP A 594 4.02 19.21 16.13
CA ASP A 594 4.61 20.49 15.72
C ASP A 594 3.58 21.61 15.63
N LEU A 595 2.39 21.28 15.09
CA LEU A 595 1.32 22.25 14.89
C LEU A 595 0.51 22.56 16.16
N ALA A 596 0.38 21.58 17.08
CA ALA A 596 -0.63 21.64 18.12
C ALA A 596 -0.08 21.63 19.56
N LEU A 597 1.10 21.04 19.82
CA LEU A 597 1.55 20.73 21.17
C LEU A 597 1.71 21.98 22.05
N ASN A 598 2.37 23.01 21.54
CA ASN A 598 2.60 24.25 22.31
C ASN A 598 1.28 24.89 22.75
N THR A 599 0.30 24.94 21.84
CA THR A 599 -1.04 25.47 22.13
C THR A 599 -1.78 24.59 23.15
N THR A 600 -1.68 23.27 23.00
CA THR A 600 -2.29 22.29 23.92
C THR A 600 -1.70 22.42 25.32
N VAL A 601 -0.38 22.55 25.46
CA VAL A 601 0.28 22.76 26.76
C VAL A 601 -0.13 24.09 27.40
N ALA A 602 -0.20 25.16 26.60
CA ALA A 602 -0.66 26.48 27.11
C ALA A 602 -2.12 26.41 27.57
N MET A 603 -3.01 25.81 26.79
CA MET A 603 -4.40 25.57 27.15
C MET A 603 -4.48 24.71 28.42
N CYS A 604 -3.78 23.59 28.49
CA CYS A 604 -3.78 22.70 29.65
C CYS A 604 -3.43 23.43 30.94
N ARG A 605 -2.43 24.28 30.94
CA ARG A 605 -2.01 25.10 32.11
C ARG A 605 -3.03 26.16 32.50
N SER A 606 -3.87 26.60 31.57
CA SER A 606 -4.88 27.62 31.81
C SER A 606 -6.22 27.07 32.35
N VAL A 607 -6.40 25.74 32.41
CA VAL A 607 -7.63 25.12 32.92
C VAL A 607 -7.82 25.45 34.39
N PRO A 608 -8.95 26.07 34.76
CA PRO A 608 -9.23 26.42 36.17
C PRO A 608 -9.18 25.18 37.07
N PHE A 609 -8.39 25.24 38.11
CA PHE A 609 -8.17 24.14 39.09
C PHE A 609 -7.65 22.83 38.42
N GLY A 610 -7.32 22.85 37.13
CA GLY A 610 -6.93 21.68 36.36
C GLY A 610 -8.05 20.66 36.13
N LEU A 611 -9.31 21.07 36.29
CA LEU A 611 -10.48 20.18 36.23
C LEU A 611 -11.32 20.48 34.98
N VAL A 612 -11.65 19.43 34.20
CA VAL A 612 -12.51 19.52 33.03
C VAL A 612 -13.70 18.57 33.18
N LEU A 613 -14.91 19.09 33.03
CA LEU A 613 -16.11 18.26 32.97
C LEU A 613 -16.32 17.83 31.51
N VAL A 614 -16.22 16.54 31.24
CA VAL A 614 -16.39 15.95 29.90
C VAL A 614 -17.15 14.62 30.00
N ASP A 615 -18.15 14.43 29.13
CA ASP A 615 -18.97 13.22 29.06
C ASP A 615 -19.49 12.74 30.43
N GLY A 616 -19.90 13.70 31.30
CA GLY A 616 -20.38 13.44 32.64
C GLY A 616 -19.31 13.13 33.69
N ASN A 617 -18.02 13.16 33.34
CA ASN A 617 -16.88 12.87 34.21
C ASN A 617 -16.11 14.17 34.52
N LEU A 618 -15.75 14.38 35.77
CA LEU A 618 -14.83 15.45 36.17
C LEU A 618 -13.40 14.90 36.12
N VAL A 619 -12.60 15.40 35.19
CA VAL A 619 -11.26 14.87 34.85
C VAL A 619 -10.19 15.87 35.30
N ASP A 620 -9.24 15.41 36.11
CA ASP A 620 -8.03 16.17 36.47
C ASP A 620 -6.97 16.00 35.39
N VAL A 621 -6.62 17.12 34.70
CA VAL A 621 -5.64 17.16 33.61
C VAL A 621 -4.25 17.68 34.03
N ARG A 622 -4.05 18.01 35.32
CA ARG A 622 -2.81 18.66 35.83
C ARG A 622 -1.57 17.81 35.57
N GLU A 623 -1.67 16.49 35.68
CA GLU A 623 -0.58 15.54 35.37
C GLU A 623 -0.21 15.54 33.87
N ALA A 624 -1.17 15.74 32.99
CA ALA A 624 -0.94 15.72 31.52
C ALA A 624 -0.07 16.90 31.05
N CYS A 625 -0.22 18.08 31.70
CA CYS A 625 0.47 19.31 31.25
C CYS A 625 2.01 19.20 31.28
N PRO A 626 2.67 18.78 32.39
CA PRO A 626 4.12 18.63 32.41
C PRO A 626 4.62 17.48 31.55
N ILE A 627 3.85 16.38 31.37
CA ILE A 627 4.23 15.26 30.51
C ILE A 627 4.30 15.74 29.05
N LEU A 628 3.26 16.41 28.56
CA LEU A 628 3.26 16.96 27.19
C LEU A 628 4.33 18.03 27.02
N ALA A 629 4.58 18.87 28.01
CA ALA A 629 5.62 19.90 27.95
C ALA A 629 7.07 19.34 27.97
N ALA A 630 7.24 18.13 28.49
CA ALA A 630 8.53 17.44 28.52
C ALA A 630 8.83 16.68 27.23
N TRP A 631 7.82 16.36 26.43
CA TRP A 631 7.95 15.65 25.14
C TRP A 631 8.37 16.62 24.03
N LYS A 632 9.70 16.90 23.95
CA LYS A 632 10.27 17.94 23.08
C LYS A 632 10.59 17.47 21.67
N ASP A 633 10.87 16.19 21.52
CA ASP A 633 11.32 15.63 20.24
C ASP A 633 10.14 15.35 19.30
N HIS A 634 8.90 15.40 19.81
CA HIS A 634 7.64 15.18 19.07
C HIS A 634 7.63 13.84 18.31
N ASP A 635 8.37 12.85 18.78
CA ASP A 635 8.64 11.58 18.13
C ASP A 635 7.72 10.44 18.60
N TYR A 636 7.69 9.38 17.81
CA TYR A 636 7.03 8.11 18.14
C TYR A 636 8.04 6.96 18.15
N THR A 637 9.25 7.20 18.63
CA THR A 637 10.24 6.16 18.90
C THR A 637 9.77 5.24 20.03
N ALA A 638 10.37 4.05 20.15
CA ALA A 638 9.94 3.04 21.12
C ALA A 638 9.94 3.56 22.58
N GLU A 639 10.93 4.39 22.91
CA GLU A 639 11.09 4.93 24.28
C GLU A 639 10.39 6.27 24.52
N SER A 640 9.69 6.78 23.50
CA SER A 640 8.99 8.06 23.57
C SER A 640 7.95 8.08 24.68
N ARG A 641 7.98 9.15 25.50
CA ARG A 641 7.06 9.38 26.63
C ARG A 641 6.25 10.66 26.40
N GLY A 642 4.93 10.55 26.54
CA GLY A 642 4.00 11.61 26.16
C GLY A 642 3.35 11.39 24.80
N SER A 643 3.99 10.60 23.91
CA SER A 643 3.47 10.23 22.58
C SER A 643 2.12 9.51 22.65
N LEU A 644 1.93 8.54 23.56
CA LEU A 644 0.65 7.86 23.76
C LEU A 644 -0.46 8.81 24.22
N LEU A 645 -0.14 9.71 25.12
CA LEU A 645 -1.09 10.72 25.58
C LEU A 645 -1.49 11.66 24.43
N PHE A 646 -0.51 12.13 23.65
CA PHE A 646 -0.77 13.01 22.51
C PHE A 646 -1.55 12.28 21.41
N ALA A 647 -1.26 11.01 21.10
CA ALA A 647 -2.01 10.22 20.14
C ALA A 647 -3.49 10.08 20.53
N ASN A 648 -3.78 9.77 21.79
CA ASN A 648 -5.15 9.69 22.29
C ASN A 648 -5.85 11.06 22.26
N TYR A 649 -5.14 12.13 22.61
CA TYR A 649 -5.63 13.49 22.50
C TYR A 649 -5.98 13.85 21.06
N TRP A 650 -5.06 13.62 20.11
CA TRP A 650 -5.25 13.93 18.69
C TRP A 650 -6.42 13.14 18.08
N SER A 651 -6.50 11.85 18.38
CA SER A 651 -7.61 11.00 17.94
C SER A 651 -8.95 11.48 18.49
N SER A 652 -8.99 11.89 19.78
CA SER A 652 -10.19 12.46 20.39
C SER A 652 -10.58 13.80 19.77
N LEU A 653 -9.60 14.64 19.44
CA LEU A 653 -9.82 15.95 18.82
C LEU A 653 -10.35 15.79 17.37
N LEU A 654 -9.80 14.87 16.62
CA LEU A 654 -10.32 14.55 15.28
C LEU A 654 -11.76 14.03 15.33
N GLY A 655 -12.11 13.22 16.35
CA GLY A 655 -13.47 12.69 16.51
C GLY A 655 -14.02 12.00 15.24
N GLY A 656 -13.16 11.36 14.44
CA GLY A 656 -13.50 10.78 13.13
C GLY A 656 -13.60 11.79 11.98
N GLN A 657 -13.32 13.09 12.21
CA GLN A 657 -13.32 14.14 11.19
C GLN A 657 -11.92 14.33 10.56
N GLY A 658 -11.85 15.06 9.46
CA GLY A 658 -10.58 15.48 8.88
C GLY A 658 -9.98 16.70 9.60
N ILE A 659 -8.67 16.91 9.38
CA ILE A 659 -7.92 18.02 9.98
C ILE A 659 -8.47 19.40 9.61
N GLU A 660 -9.15 19.54 8.47
CA GLU A 660 -9.74 20.80 8.00
C GLU A 660 -10.88 21.32 8.88
N LYS A 661 -11.45 20.45 9.73
CA LYS A 661 -12.54 20.82 10.67
C LYS A 661 -12.03 21.14 12.09
N LEU A 662 -10.75 21.01 12.33
CA LEU A 662 -10.17 21.34 13.61
C LEU A 662 -10.21 22.85 13.85
N PRO A 663 -10.28 23.31 15.11
CA PRO A 663 -10.31 24.71 15.45
C PRO A 663 -8.92 25.36 15.31
N TRP A 664 -8.51 25.59 14.06
CA TRP A 664 -7.26 26.24 13.74
C TRP A 664 -7.34 27.76 13.95
N ARG A 665 -6.32 28.33 14.57
CA ARG A 665 -6.14 29.78 14.67
C ARG A 665 -5.70 30.37 13.33
N VAL A 666 -4.87 29.63 12.58
CA VAL A 666 -4.50 29.93 11.20
C VAL A 666 -5.18 28.90 10.32
N PRO A 667 -6.26 29.26 9.59
CA PRO A 667 -6.95 28.36 8.71
C PRO A 667 -6.10 28.04 7.48
N PHE A 668 -6.54 27.06 6.69
CA PHE A 668 -5.87 26.70 5.44
C PHE A 668 -5.90 27.87 4.45
N ASP A 669 -4.72 28.18 3.89
CA ASP A 669 -4.52 29.12 2.78
C ASP A 669 -3.94 28.36 1.57
N PRO A 670 -4.62 28.32 0.42
CA PRO A 670 -4.11 27.67 -0.79
C PRO A 670 -2.86 28.35 -1.38
N LYS A 671 -2.50 29.57 -0.92
CA LYS A 671 -1.26 30.25 -1.29
C LYS A 671 -0.06 29.82 -0.43
N ASP A 672 -0.32 29.25 0.73
CA ASP A 672 0.69 28.66 1.62
C ASP A 672 0.24 27.29 2.11
N PRO A 673 0.10 26.32 1.20
CA PRO A 673 -0.56 25.04 1.48
C PRO A 673 0.29 24.08 2.33
N VAL A 674 1.60 24.31 2.40
CA VAL A 674 2.54 23.44 3.14
C VAL A 674 2.59 23.83 4.63
N HIS A 675 2.42 25.14 4.95
CA HIS A 675 2.50 25.61 6.33
C HIS A 675 1.13 25.86 6.97
N THR A 676 0.04 25.76 6.20
CA THR A 676 -1.32 25.95 6.70
C THR A 676 -2.20 24.71 6.46
N PRO A 677 -3.19 24.43 7.36
CA PRO A 677 -3.49 25.17 8.60
C PRO A 677 -2.44 24.97 9.66
N ASN A 678 -2.40 25.86 10.67
CA ASN A 678 -1.54 25.68 11.82
C ASN A 678 -2.06 26.34 13.10
N SER A 679 -1.48 25.97 14.24
CA SER A 679 -1.77 26.47 15.59
C SER A 679 -3.25 26.30 15.95
N LEU A 680 -3.55 25.40 16.86
CA LEU A 680 -4.93 25.26 17.38
C LEU A 680 -5.37 26.51 18.16
N ASP A 681 -6.67 26.75 18.22
CA ASP A 681 -7.25 27.76 19.10
C ASP A 681 -7.28 27.24 20.54
N ALA A 682 -6.42 27.79 21.39
CA ALA A 682 -6.36 27.45 22.83
C ALA A 682 -7.66 27.77 23.57
N GLY A 683 -8.50 28.68 23.08
CA GLY A 683 -9.82 29.02 23.68
C GLY A 683 -10.92 28.02 23.33
N SER A 684 -10.70 27.13 22.38
CA SER A 684 -11.70 26.14 21.95
C SER A 684 -11.98 25.10 23.02
N SER A 685 -13.27 24.91 23.35
CA SER A 685 -13.70 23.81 24.25
C SER A 685 -13.36 22.44 23.65
N ALA A 686 -13.40 22.26 22.33
CA ALA A 686 -13.04 21.00 21.67
C ALA A 686 -11.61 20.57 21.97
N VAL A 687 -10.65 21.50 21.98
CA VAL A 687 -9.23 21.25 22.31
C VAL A 687 -9.08 20.80 23.76
N ARG A 688 -9.76 21.49 24.68
CA ARG A 688 -9.76 21.17 26.13
C ARG A 688 -10.41 19.82 26.40
N ASP A 689 -11.60 19.61 25.85
CA ASP A 689 -12.41 18.41 26.11
C ASP A 689 -11.74 17.15 25.51
N ALA A 690 -11.05 17.29 24.37
CA ALA A 690 -10.27 16.21 23.77
C ALA A 690 -9.11 15.75 24.69
N LEU A 691 -8.40 16.69 25.33
CA LEU A 691 -7.35 16.35 26.30
C LEU A 691 -7.92 15.59 27.51
N ALA A 692 -9.05 16.06 28.03
CA ALA A 692 -9.70 15.39 29.16
C ALA A 692 -10.16 13.97 28.80
N ARG A 693 -10.73 13.77 27.60
CA ARG A 693 -11.09 12.42 27.08
C ARG A 693 -9.87 11.51 26.96
N ALA A 694 -8.73 12.03 26.46
CA ALA A 694 -7.50 11.25 26.35
C ALA A 694 -6.99 10.79 27.73
N VAL A 695 -6.94 11.70 28.70
CA VAL A 695 -6.56 11.37 30.10
C VAL A 695 -7.51 10.33 30.69
N LEU A 696 -8.81 10.50 30.49
CA LEU A 696 -9.82 9.56 31.00
C LEU A 696 -9.68 8.18 30.32
N ALA A 697 -9.45 8.13 29.01
CA ALA A 697 -9.28 6.89 28.26
C ALA A 697 -8.07 6.09 28.74
N LEU A 698 -6.91 6.73 28.87
CA LEU A 698 -5.69 6.08 29.35
C LEU A 698 -5.83 5.58 30.79
N ARG A 699 -6.41 6.39 31.68
CA ARG A 699 -6.66 5.97 33.09
C ARG A 699 -7.64 4.79 33.17
N LYS A 700 -8.71 4.79 32.36
CA LYS A 700 -9.64 3.64 32.28
C LYS A 700 -8.97 2.38 31.75
N ALA A 701 -8.00 2.51 30.86
CA ALA A 701 -7.20 1.40 30.34
C ALA A 701 -6.08 0.95 31.30
N GLY A 702 -5.88 1.63 32.44
CA GLY A 702 -4.79 1.35 33.38
C GLY A 702 -3.41 1.74 32.86
N ILE A 703 -3.34 2.65 31.87
CA ILE A 703 -2.10 3.10 31.22
C ILE A 703 -1.64 4.40 31.88
N ALA A 704 -0.39 4.44 32.32
CA ALA A 704 0.21 5.66 32.85
C ALA A 704 0.33 6.73 31.75
N LEU A 705 0.03 8.00 32.06
CA LEU A 705 0.07 9.07 31.07
C LEU A 705 1.47 9.29 30.45
N ASN A 706 2.52 8.90 31.15
CA ASN A 706 3.92 8.96 30.72
C ASN A 706 4.50 7.59 30.35
N ALA A 707 3.66 6.58 30.09
CA ALA A 707 4.14 5.27 29.67
C ALA A 707 4.96 5.38 28.36
N PRO A 708 6.05 4.61 28.19
CA PRO A 708 6.75 4.56 26.92
C PRO A 708 5.90 3.87 25.87
N LEU A 709 6.09 4.24 24.59
CA LEU A 709 5.35 3.65 23.49
C LEU A 709 5.55 2.13 23.42
N SER A 710 6.78 1.67 23.65
CA SER A 710 7.18 0.25 23.62
C SER A 710 6.40 -0.66 24.58
N ASP A 711 5.81 -0.14 25.63
CA ASP A 711 4.99 -0.95 26.54
C ASP A 711 3.65 -1.35 25.94
N HIS A 712 3.13 -0.57 24.99
CA HIS A 712 1.75 -0.66 24.50
C HIS A 712 1.61 -0.87 22.99
N GLN A 713 2.68 -0.66 22.20
CA GLN A 713 2.68 -0.86 20.76
C GLN A 713 3.66 -1.99 20.40
N LYS A 714 3.12 -3.20 20.25
CA LYS A 714 3.90 -4.43 20.05
C LYS A 714 3.26 -5.32 18.99
N VAL A 715 4.08 -6.10 18.32
CA VAL A 715 3.65 -7.21 17.48
C VAL A 715 4.05 -8.53 18.12
N THR A 716 3.19 -9.54 18.02
CA THR A 716 3.50 -10.87 18.52
C THR A 716 4.03 -11.76 17.40
N ARG A 717 5.26 -12.25 17.51
CA ARG A 717 5.88 -13.16 16.54
C ARG A 717 6.52 -14.35 17.26
N GLY A 718 6.11 -15.58 16.91
CA GLY A 718 6.66 -16.80 17.54
C GLY A 718 6.53 -16.84 19.07
N GLY A 719 5.53 -16.17 19.65
CA GLY A 719 5.35 -16.04 21.10
C GLY A 719 6.15 -14.89 21.75
N GLU A 720 7.03 -14.22 21.00
CA GLU A 720 7.77 -13.05 21.46
C GLU A 720 6.98 -11.76 21.16
N GLN A 721 6.95 -10.83 22.11
CA GLN A 721 6.39 -9.50 21.94
C GLN A 721 7.50 -8.51 21.56
N ILE A 722 7.49 -8.04 20.31
CA ILE A 722 8.50 -7.14 19.77
C ILE A 722 7.90 -5.73 19.76
N PRO A 723 8.53 -4.75 20.44
CA PRO A 723 8.09 -3.35 20.39
C PRO A 723 8.18 -2.79 18.96
N ILE A 724 7.21 -1.97 18.59
CA ILE A 724 7.20 -1.35 17.25
C ILE A 724 7.07 0.16 17.40
N HIS A 725 7.98 0.92 16.79
CA HIS A 725 7.97 2.38 16.74
C HIS A 725 7.15 2.89 15.54
N GLY A 726 6.87 4.21 15.49
CA GLY A 726 5.97 4.80 14.50
C GLY A 726 4.56 5.01 15.04
N ALA A 727 3.67 5.58 14.25
CA ALA A 727 2.30 5.90 14.66
C ALA A 727 1.31 5.94 13.50
N ILE A 728 0.03 6.17 13.80
CA ILE A 728 -1.01 6.34 12.77
C ILE A 728 -0.74 7.56 11.88
N GLY A 729 -1.11 7.45 10.61
CA GLY A 729 -0.80 8.47 9.59
C GLY A 729 -1.43 9.85 9.85
N GLU A 730 -2.54 9.93 10.60
CA GLU A 730 -3.21 11.16 10.99
C GLU A 730 -2.37 12.06 11.91
N LEU A 731 -1.35 11.50 12.55
CA LEU A 731 -0.37 12.25 13.33
C LEU A 731 0.72 12.89 12.47
N GLY A 732 0.73 12.59 11.17
CA GLY A 732 1.75 13.10 10.25
C GLY A 732 3.09 12.37 10.34
N VAL A 733 3.12 11.19 10.97
CA VAL A 733 4.29 10.32 11.05
C VAL A 733 4.43 9.55 9.73
N LEU A 734 5.63 9.57 9.13
CA LEU A 734 5.89 8.88 7.87
C LEU A 734 5.95 7.36 8.03
N ASN A 735 6.55 6.89 9.11
CA ASN A 735 6.52 5.47 9.49
C ASN A 735 5.17 5.13 10.10
N VAL A 736 4.20 4.82 9.22
CA VAL A 736 2.83 4.54 9.66
C VAL A 736 2.74 3.16 10.30
N ILE A 737 2.17 3.11 11.50
CA ILE A 737 1.88 1.88 12.24
C ILE A 737 0.45 1.97 12.77
N THR A 738 -0.35 0.96 12.46
CA THR A 738 -1.75 0.89 12.89
C THR A 738 -1.95 -0.32 13.80
N PRO A 739 -2.14 -0.09 15.10
CA PRO A 739 -2.56 -1.13 16.03
C PRO A 739 -3.97 -1.65 15.71
N GLY A 740 -4.19 -2.93 15.97
CA GLY A 740 -5.47 -3.59 15.77
C GLY A 740 -5.59 -4.84 16.63
N GLN A 741 -6.30 -5.84 16.15
CA GLN A 741 -6.46 -7.13 16.83
C GLN A 741 -6.28 -8.28 15.84
N VAL A 742 -5.55 -9.29 16.26
CA VAL A 742 -5.43 -10.59 15.58
C VAL A 742 -5.92 -11.64 16.55
N ASP A 743 -6.90 -12.44 16.13
CA ASP A 743 -7.54 -13.46 16.98
C ASP A 743 -7.99 -12.93 18.36
N GLY A 744 -8.51 -11.69 18.38
CA GLY A 744 -8.99 -11.01 19.58
C GLY A 744 -7.91 -10.46 20.52
N LYS A 745 -6.62 -10.53 20.13
CA LYS A 745 -5.49 -10.00 20.90
C LYS A 745 -4.93 -8.75 20.22
N PRO A 746 -4.48 -7.75 21.00
CA PRO A 746 -3.79 -6.58 20.43
C PRO A 746 -2.57 -7.00 19.61
N ASP A 747 -2.44 -6.42 18.43
CA ASP A 747 -1.31 -6.66 17.51
C ASP A 747 -1.16 -5.48 16.53
N ILE A 748 -0.08 -5.45 15.74
CA ILE A 748 0.04 -4.56 14.60
C ILE A 748 -0.56 -5.26 13.38
N VAL A 749 -1.50 -4.60 12.72
CA VAL A 749 -2.24 -5.20 11.60
C VAL A 749 -1.92 -4.57 10.26
N PHE A 750 -1.39 -3.33 10.26
CA PHE A 750 -1.21 -2.52 9.07
C PHE A 750 -0.13 -1.45 9.28
N GLY A 751 0.54 -1.02 8.21
CA GLY A 751 1.49 0.08 8.22
C GLY A 751 2.64 -0.11 7.27
N SER A 752 3.78 0.55 7.55
CA SER A 752 5.04 0.35 6.83
C SER A 752 5.29 -1.14 6.63
N SER A 753 5.56 -1.55 5.39
CA SER A 753 5.59 -2.98 5.01
C SER A 753 6.93 -3.36 4.39
N PHE A 754 7.17 -3.03 3.12
CA PHE A 754 8.48 -3.16 2.48
C PHE A 754 9.10 -1.77 2.35
N ILE A 755 9.98 -1.42 3.27
CA ILE A 755 10.68 -0.14 3.23
C ILE A 755 11.98 -0.34 2.45
N GLN A 756 12.22 0.51 1.44
CA GLN A 756 13.43 0.44 0.63
C GLN A 756 13.95 1.85 0.34
N GLN A 757 15.26 2.02 0.41
CA GLN A 757 15.94 3.20 -0.12
C GLN A 757 17.00 2.75 -1.12
N VAL A 758 17.01 3.40 -2.28
CA VAL A 758 17.94 3.11 -3.37
C VAL A 758 18.70 4.38 -3.71
N ARG A 759 20.02 4.28 -3.88
CA ARG A 759 20.91 5.36 -4.31
C ARG A 759 21.65 4.95 -5.55
N PHE A 760 21.68 5.83 -6.53
CA PHE A 760 22.54 5.73 -7.70
C PHE A 760 23.78 6.60 -7.55
N THR A 761 24.86 6.14 -8.12
CA THR A 761 26.09 6.90 -8.34
C THR A 761 26.38 6.95 -9.85
N ALA A 762 27.21 7.87 -10.30
CA ALA A 762 27.58 7.97 -11.70
C ALA A 762 28.16 6.63 -12.23
N ASP A 763 29.04 6.03 -11.42
CA ASP A 763 29.69 4.76 -11.71
C ASP A 763 29.37 3.74 -10.59
N GLY A 764 29.29 2.47 -10.95
CA GLY A 764 29.06 1.38 -9.99
C GLY A 764 27.59 0.94 -9.87
N PRO A 765 27.33 -0.17 -9.15
CA PRO A 765 26.01 -0.71 -8.97
C PRO A 765 25.12 0.17 -8.10
N PRO A 766 23.78 0.01 -8.14
CA PRO A 766 22.87 0.62 -7.18
C PRO A 766 23.23 0.23 -5.75
N GLN A 767 23.04 1.15 -4.81
CA GLN A 767 23.20 0.92 -3.39
C GLN A 767 21.82 0.93 -2.76
N ALA A 768 21.38 -0.21 -2.24
CA ALA A 768 20.04 -0.34 -1.67
C ALA A 768 20.10 -0.85 -0.22
N LEU A 769 19.22 -0.27 0.59
CA LEU A 769 18.91 -0.73 1.95
C LEU A 769 17.41 -1.00 2.02
N SER A 770 17.01 -2.10 2.64
CA SER A 770 15.60 -2.42 2.83
C SER A 770 15.29 -3.02 4.20
N VAL A 771 14.02 -3.09 4.55
CA VAL A 771 13.52 -3.89 5.65
C VAL A 771 12.06 -4.30 5.41
N MET A 772 11.80 -5.60 5.49
CA MET A 772 10.45 -6.15 5.50
C MET A 772 9.95 -6.15 6.95
N THR A 773 9.07 -5.22 7.31
CA THR A 773 8.67 -4.98 8.71
C THR A 773 8.08 -6.19 9.42
N TYR A 774 7.46 -7.09 8.67
CA TYR A 774 6.87 -8.35 9.16
C TYR A 774 7.66 -9.59 8.75
N SER A 775 8.92 -9.42 8.28
CA SER A 775 9.82 -10.46 7.79
C SER A 775 9.35 -11.18 6.50
N GLN A 776 10.22 -11.97 5.90
CA GLN A 776 10.04 -12.58 4.59
C GLN A 776 8.97 -13.68 4.59
N SER A 777 8.98 -14.55 5.60
CA SER A 777 8.09 -15.72 5.66
C SER A 777 6.83 -15.46 6.49
N ALA A 778 5.70 -16.03 6.06
CA ALA A 778 4.47 -16.11 6.85
C ALA A 778 4.39 -17.36 7.75
N ASP A 779 5.27 -18.33 7.54
CA ASP A 779 5.32 -19.56 8.34
C ASP A 779 5.93 -19.29 9.72
N PRO A 780 5.19 -19.47 10.83
CA PRO A 780 5.68 -19.20 12.18
C PRO A 780 6.85 -20.12 12.61
N ASN A 781 7.11 -21.21 11.88
CA ASN A 781 8.23 -22.11 12.11
C ASN A 781 9.47 -21.76 11.27
N SER A 782 9.38 -20.79 10.39
CA SER A 782 10.51 -20.29 9.60
C SER A 782 11.45 -19.44 10.46
N PRO A 783 12.80 -19.56 10.31
CA PRO A 783 13.72 -18.63 10.92
C PRO A 783 13.53 -17.18 10.43
N HIS A 784 12.90 -17.02 9.27
CA HIS A 784 12.62 -15.73 8.62
C HIS A 784 11.19 -15.23 8.88
N TYR A 785 10.58 -15.62 10.00
CA TYR A 785 9.25 -15.17 10.43
C TYR A 785 9.28 -13.86 11.24
N ALA A 786 10.40 -13.59 11.96
CA ALA A 786 10.52 -12.46 12.87
C ALA A 786 11.87 -11.72 12.81
N ASP A 787 12.82 -12.18 12.03
CA ASP A 787 14.19 -11.66 12.01
C ASP A 787 14.29 -10.22 11.52
N GLN A 788 13.64 -9.88 10.40
CA GLN A 788 13.58 -8.49 9.92
C GLN A 788 12.62 -7.63 10.76
N THR A 789 11.59 -8.20 11.40
CA THR A 789 10.75 -7.47 12.36
C THR A 789 11.59 -6.95 13.53
N LYS A 790 12.56 -7.73 13.99
CA LYS A 790 13.51 -7.31 15.04
C LYS A 790 14.45 -6.21 14.57
N LEU A 791 14.91 -6.29 13.31
CA LEU A 791 15.69 -5.19 12.70
C LEU A 791 14.88 -3.91 12.65
N PHE A 792 13.65 -3.98 12.15
CA PHE A 792 12.75 -2.85 12.08
C PHE A 792 12.51 -2.23 13.46
N SER A 793 12.21 -3.06 14.47
CA SER A 793 12.06 -2.63 15.87
C SER A 793 13.30 -1.88 16.40
N ALA A 794 14.49 -2.24 15.93
CA ALA A 794 15.76 -1.63 16.30
C ALA A 794 16.19 -0.45 15.38
N GLY A 795 15.35 -0.07 14.41
CA GLY A 795 15.69 0.97 13.41
C GLY A 795 16.86 0.59 12.50
N GLN A 796 17.05 -0.71 12.26
CA GLN A 796 18.16 -1.25 11.46
C GLN A 796 17.69 -1.67 10.06
N TRP A 797 18.64 -1.69 9.11
CA TRP A 797 18.44 -1.97 7.71
C TRP A 797 19.17 -3.24 7.29
N VAL A 798 18.59 -3.92 6.30
CA VAL A 798 19.29 -4.93 5.50
C VAL A 798 20.03 -4.21 4.37
N THR A 799 21.33 -4.45 4.20
CA THR A 799 22.05 -4.06 2.99
C THR A 799 21.73 -5.08 1.90
N GLU A 800 21.06 -4.64 0.84
CA GLU A 800 20.73 -5.52 -0.27
C GLU A 800 21.96 -5.91 -1.07
N ARG A 801 22.01 -7.17 -1.48
CA ARG A 801 23.00 -7.69 -2.40
C ARG A 801 22.41 -7.68 -3.80
N PHE A 802 23.07 -7.04 -4.73
CA PHE A 802 22.56 -6.89 -6.09
C PHE A 802 23.47 -7.55 -7.12
N THR A 803 24.78 -7.31 -7.07
CA THR A 803 25.71 -7.89 -8.05
C THR A 803 26.06 -9.35 -7.70
N GLU A 804 26.47 -10.11 -8.71
CA GLU A 804 26.90 -11.50 -8.55
C GLU A 804 27.99 -11.66 -7.46
N ASP A 805 28.96 -10.74 -7.43
CA ASP A 805 30.03 -10.75 -6.42
C ASP A 805 29.48 -10.50 -5.00
N GLN A 806 28.52 -9.60 -4.86
CA GLN A 806 27.87 -9.33 -3.58
C GLN A 806 27.06 -10.53 -3.09
N ILE A 807 26.33 -11.19 -3.98
CA ILE A 807 25.55 -12.40 -3.66
C ILE A 807 26.47 -13.54 -3.27
N ALA A 808 27.52 -13.79 -4.07
CA ALA A 808 28.50 -14.86 -3.80
C ALA A 808 29.26 -14.62 -2.47
N ALA A 809 29.46 -13.38 -2.07
CA ALA A 809 30.13 -13.02 -0.82
C ALA A 809 29.22 -13.12 0.44
N SER A 810 27.93 -13.51 0.29
CA SER A 810 27.02 -13.65 1.44
C SER A 810 27.47 -14.81 2.37
N PRO A 811 27.69 -14.55 3.66
CA PRO A 811 27.98 -15.61 4.62
C PRO A 811 26.77 -16.52 4.88
N ALA A 812 25.56 -16.11 4.50
CA ALA A 812 24.34 -16.88 4.64
C ALA A 812 23.93 -17.60 3.34
N LEU A 813 24.79 -17.58 2.29
CA LEU A 813 24.45 -18.12 0.98
C LEU A 813 24.07 -19.61 1.04
N VAL A 814 22.86 -19.89 0.62
CA VAL A 814 22.33 -21.23 0.38
C VAL A 814 21.83 -21.32 -1.06
N VAL A 815 22.28 -22.33 -1.80
CA VAL A 815 21.92 -22.49 -3.21
C VAL A 815 20.98 -23.69 -3.39
N LYS A 816 19.85 -23.46 -4.05
CA LYS A 816 18.92 -24.50 -4.51
C LYS A 816 18.83 -24.45 -6.03
N ILE A 817 19.25 -25.53 -6.67
CA ILE A 817 19.09 -25.74 -8.11
C ILE A 817 17.78 -26.52 -8.32
N LEU A 818 16.98 -26.09 -9.24
CA LEU A 818 15.73 -26.75 -9.63
C LEU A 818 15.99 -27.61 -10.88
N ASP A 819 16.11 -28.91 -10.67
CA ASP A 819 16.37 -29.89 -11.75
C ASP A 819 15.18 -30.16 -12.63
#